data_c51e21d221b7504ae7b0e4a7180e10c6
#
_entry.id   c51e21d221b7504ae7b0e4a7180e10c6
#
_cell.length_a   1.000
_cell.length_b   1.000
_cell.length_c   1.000
_cell.angle_alpha   90.00
_cell.angle_beta   90.00
_cell.angle_gamma   90.00
#
_symmetry.space_group_name_H-M   'P 1'
#
loop_
_entity.id
_entity.type
_entity.pdbx_description
1 polymer ?
#
loop_
_entity_poly.entity_id
_entity_poly.type
_entity_poly.pdbx_seq_one_letter_code
_entity_poly.pdbx_strand_id
1 'polypeptide(L)'
;MKRLVLFGAVWTLLSLAAFAQDDWQEFIGLRKAELLGSLQKYPAQFYVSPDGNDAWSGCLAEPNADGTDGPFRTLTAAQAAVRQWRRRGENNGSPVVVDVLPGIYDLDGPLSFGPDDSGTDDSPTLWRGAGVDPETGEPRTILRAGKTISGGKPVNDGAILARLKPEVRDKVLQFDLRALGVTDYGDYSEEDDSAELFLNNKPMTLSRYPNEGFITLEKFVTEGNPIMNLRTTESYTQGKFILDDDMSAWPDEPDAWARGYWCWDWVLTRQKFARVDPERKVLELEGEHEYGYRAGQYFYVYHLLCELDMPGEYYIDGDTGILYFYPPEKVTENNLFITVHPSVMTGSGLTHIVFAGFGLDGCRKTAMSFSGEDITVAGCVIRNSGKGGIDLDGNRSLVFGCHLYNLGAYGIRLNAGDTKQILHGNSAAINNDIHHYARVQRVYAPGVSLGGCGVLVAHNRITDAPHNAIGFSGVENRIEFNEIGNVCYESNDAGAIYCGRSWVQRGNLIKNNYFHDIEGFQKKGCVGVYLDDEFSSAEITGNLFVNVTAATFIGGGRDNKITNNVYVECYPAVRIDGRGLNWQSEAVDSRMKSLKKDGTIEGLSVVTEPYASAYPELRKILESENPHAPEGNVFARNVIIRNGWYQTQPALFEGDDIYDEARPYVEITDNVIGDYRLLISLDKGQTPEIPNLKNRFERIPTERIGRFDHPAAVKR
;
A
#
# COMPACT_ATOMS: atom_id res chain seq x y z
N MET A 1 -0.03 -29.66 -12.77
CA MET A 1 -1.25 -30.02 -13.52
C MET A 1 -2.54 -29.86 -12.71
N LYS A 2 -2.61 -30.22 -11.42
CA LYS A 2 -3.83 -30.00 -10.59
C LYS A 2 -4.10 -28.52 -10.26
N ARG A 3 -3.08 -27.65 -10.14
CA ARG A 3 -3.25 -26.19 -9.94
C ARG A 3 -3.83 -25.47 -11.18
N LEU A 4 -3.48 -25.91 -12.38
CA LEU A 4 -4.02 -25.31 -13.63
C LEU A 4 -5.52 -25.62 -13.85
N VAL A 5 -6.03 -26.74 -13.33
CA VAL A 5 -7.43 -27.11 -13.49
C VAL A 5 -8.32 -26.30 -12.54
N LEU A 6 -7.82 -25.91 -11.35
CA LEU A 6 -8.53 -25.03 -10.42
C LEU A 6 -8.68 -23.61 -10.97
N PHE A 7 -7.60 -23.05 -11.54
CA PHE A 7 -7.63 -21.77 -12.24
C PHE A 7 -8.62 -21.79 -13.42
N GLY A 8 -8.64 -22.86 -14.21
CA GLY A 8 -9.58 -22.99 -15.33
C GLY A 8 -11.05 -23.01 -14.91
N ALA A 9 -11.40 -23.64 -13.80
CA ALA A 9 -12.80 -23.72 -13.33
C ALA A 9 -13.29 -22.41 -12.72
N VAL A 10 -12.43 -21.61 -12.11
CA VAL A 10 -12.75 -20.26 -11.60
C VAL A 10 -12.83 -19.24 -12.75
N TRP A 11 -12.04 -19.40 -13.83
CA TRP A 11 -12.02 -18.48 -14.97
C TRP A 11 -13.14 -18.72 -16.00
N THR A 12 -13.73 -19.90 -16.08
CA THR A 12 -14.91 -20.14 -16.97
C THR A 12 -16.20 -19.51 -16.46
N LEU A 13 -16.20 -18.95 -15.24
CA LEU A 13 -17.26 -18.10 -14.71
C LEU A 13 -17.34 -16.72 -15.40
N LEU A 14 -16.43 -16.40 -16.31
CA LEU A 14 -16.14 -15.04 -16.78
C LEU A 14 -16.78 -14.65 -18.13
N SER A 15 -17.76 -15.34 -18.69
CA SER A 15 -18.35 -14.94 -19.97
C SER A 15 -19.83 -14.62 -19.90
N LEU A 16 -20.14 -13.36 -20.25
CA LEU A 16 -21.44 -12.79 -20.64
C LEU A 16 -22.35 -12.25 -19.52
N ALA A 17 -22.06 -11.03 -19.07
CA ALA A 17 -23.12 -10.09 -18.73
C ALA A 17 -22.67 -8.66 -19.12
N ALA A 18 -23.51 -7.94 -19.85
CA ALA A 18 -23.31 -6.53 -20.13
C ALA A 18 -23.13 -5.78 -18.80
N PHE A 19 -22.07 -4.97 -18.71
CA PHE A 19 -21.82 -4.08 -17.58
C PHE A 19 -23.10 -3.30 -17.28
N ALA A 20 -23.71 -3.55 -16.13
CA ALA A 20 -24.65 -2.60 -15.57
C ALA A 20 -23.89 -1.28 -15.39
N GLN A 21 -24.54 -0.17 -15.69
CA GLN A 21 -24.00 1.18 -15.56
C GLN A 21 -23.32 1.28 -14.19
N ASP A 22 -22.00 1.51 -14.18
CA ASP A 22 -21.16 1.19 -13.03
C ASP A 22 -21.53 2.05 -11.81
N ASP A 23 -21.76 1.42 -10.66
CA ASP A 23 -22.07 2.07 -9.38
C ASP A 23 -21.04 3.15 -9.01
N TRP A 24 -19.79 3.03 -9.50
CA TRP A 24 -18.74 4.03 -9.28
C TRP A 24 -19.01 5.36 -10.02
N GLN A 25 -19.66 5.32 -11.20
CA GLN A 25 -20.01 6.55 -11.93
C GLN A 25 -21.04 7.37 -11.17
N GLU A 26 -22.00 6.69 -10.53
CA GLU A 26 -22.96 7.34 -9.65
C GLU A 26 -22.26 7.94 -8.42
N PHE A 27 -21.32 7.19 -7.81
CA PHE A 27 -20.57 7.61 -6.63
C PHE A 27 -19.75 8.88 -6.89
N ILE A 28 -18.98 8.94 -7.99
CA ILE A 28 -18.14 10.10 -8.34
C ILE A 28 -18.86 11.19 -9.13
N GLY A 29 -20.11 10.94 -9.49
CA GLY A 29 -20.96 11.81 -10.31
C GLY A 29 -20.73 11.68 -11.83
N LEU A 30 -21.79 11.77 -12.59
CA LEU A 30 -21.76 11.61 -14.05
C LEU A 30 -20.78 12.58 -14.73
N ARG A 31 -20.66 13.80 -14.23
CA ARG A 31 -19.77 14.81 -14.79
C ARG A 31 -18.30 14.43 -14.72
N LYS A 32 -17.85 13.81 -13.63
CA LYS A 32 -16.47 13.33 -13.48
C LYS A 32 -16.17 12.15 -14.41
N ALA A 33 -17.14 11.27 -14.62
CA ALA A 33 -17.06 10.19 -15.59
C ALA A 33 -16.99 10.72 -17.04
N GLU A 34 -17.76 11.74 -17.37
CA GLU A 34 -17.70 12.45 -18.67
C GLU A 34 -16.34 13.13 -18.88
N LEU A 35 -15.80 13.79 -17.84
CA LEU A 35 -14.47 14.40 -17.86
C LEU A 35 -13.41 13.36 -18.17
N LEU A 36 -13.39 12.23 -17.44
CA LEU A 36 -12.47 11.13 -17.70
C LEU A 36 -12.59 10.59 -19.14
N GLY A 37 -13.82 10.42 -19.64
CA GLY A 37 -14.06 9.97 -21.01
C GLY A 37 -13.66 10.94 -22.10
N SER A 38 -13.52 12.22 -21.76
CA SER A 38 -13.22 13.32 -22.71
C SER A 38 -11.83 13.93 -22.52
N LEU A 39 -11.04 13.47 -21.55
CA LEU A 39 -9.69 14.03 -21.26
C LEU A 39 -8.82 14.26 -22.51
N GLN A 40 -8.89 13.38 -23.50
CA GLN A 40 -8.11 13.46 -24.73
C GLN A 40 -8.72 14.39 -25.80
N LYS A 41 -9.97 14.84 -25.63
CA LYS A 41 -10.72 15.61 -26.63
C LYS A 41 -10.58 17.13 -26.45
N TYR A 42 -10.19 17.60 -25.26
CA TYR A 42 -10.01 19.02 -25.02
C TYR A 42 -8.76 19.56 -25.72
N PRO A 43 -8.85 20.60 -26.55
CA PRO A 43 -7.68 21.22 -27.17
C PRO A 43 -6.78 21.86 -26.10
N ALA A 44 -5.47 21.68 -26.23
CA ALA A 44 -4.52 22.35 -25.34
C ALA A 44 -4.39 23.85 -25.67
N GLN A 45 -4.27 24.63 -24.64
CA GLN A 45 -3.92 26.05 -24.74
C GLN A 45 -2.40 26.24 -24.67
N PHE A 46 -1.73 25.35 -23.92
CA PHE A 46 -0.28 25.45 -23.75
C PHE A 46 0.37 24.08 -23.96
N TYR A 47 1.61 24.13 -24.42
CA TYR A 47 2.45 22.94 -24.68
C TYR A 47 3.78 23.09 -23.97
N VAL A 48 4.29 21.98 -23.44
CA VAL A 48 5.63 21.86 -22.84
C VAL A 48 6.41 20.77 -23.56
N SER A 49 7.66 21.03 -23.91
CA SER A 49 8.57 20.06 -24.58
C SER A 49 9.98 20.16 -24.00
N PRO A 50 10.72 19.05 -23.86
CA PRO A 50 12.14 19.12 -23.47
C PRO A 50 12.99 19.97 -24.42
N ASP A 51 12.59 20.05 -25.68
CA ASP A 51 13.24 20.85 -26.74
C ASP A 51 12.65 22.25 -26.86
N GLY A 52 11.77 22.66 -25.93
CA GLY A 52 11.11 23.98 -25.93
C GLY A 52 11.98 25.10 -25.40
N ASN A 53 11.37 26.28 -25.31
CA ASN A 53 12.03 27.51 -24.79
C ASN A 53 11.02 28.30 -23.95
N ASP A 54 11.37 28.65 -22.72
CA ASP A 54 10.49 29.40 -21.81
C ASP A 54 10.29 30.87 -22.21
N ALA A 55 11.03 31.37 -23.21
CA ALA A 55 10.79 32.67 -23.81
C ALA A 55 9.71 32.65 -24.91
N TRP A 56 9.23 31.48 -25.32
CA TRP A 56 8.16 31.34 -26.32
C TRP A 56 6.77 31.49 -25.66
N SER A 57 5.74 31.56 -26.51
CA SER A 57 4.35 31.72 -26.01
C SER A 57 3.79 30.43 -25.34
N GLY A 58 4.34 29.27 -25.65
CA GLY A 58 3.82 27.98 -25.26
C GLY A 58 2.54 27.55 -25.98
N CYS A 59 2.04 28.36 -26.95
CA CYS A 59 0.77 28.08 -27.62
C CYS A 59 0.89 27.14 -28.83
N LEU A 60 2.09 26.74 -29.20
CA LEU A 60 2.38 25.86 -30.33
C LEU A 60 3.00 24.57 -29.81
N ALA A 61 2.57 23.42 -30.36
CA ALA A 61 3.13 22.10 -30.02
C ALA A 61 4.55 21.90 -30.57
N GLU A 62 4.89 22.59 -31.67
CA GLU A 62 6.20 22.54 -32.35
C GLU A 62 6.70 23.96 -32.59
N PRO A 63 8.04 24.17 -32.68
CA PRO A 63 8.57 25.47 -33.06
C PRO A 63 8.05 25.92 -34.42
N ASN A 64 7.73 27.20 -34.55
CA ASN A 64 7.38 27.79 -35.85
C ASN A 64 8.59 27.79 -36.80
N ALA A 65 8.34 28.00 -38.10
CA ALA A 65 9.37 27.91 -39.14
C ALA A 65 10.58 28.83 -38.89
N ASP A 66 10.38 29.94 -38.21
CA ASP A 66 11.43 30.95 -37.94
C ASP A 66 12.13 30.68 -36.58
N GLY A 67 11.72 29.71 -35.79
CA GLY A 67 12.26 29.38 -34.46
C GLY A 67 12.06 30.50 -33.42
N THR A 68 11.06 31.36 -33.62
CA THR A 68 10.77 32.49 -32.74
C THR A 68 9.65 32.21 -31.73
N ASP A 69 8.87 31.12 -31.92
CA ASP A 69 7.78 30.69 -31.05
C ASP A 69 7.62 29.18 -31.09
N GLY A 70 7.06 28.58 -30.03
CA GLY A 70 6.89 27.14 -29.86
C GLY A 70 6.44 26.77 -28.45
N PRO A 71 6.65 25.49 -28.00
CA PRO A 71 6.31 25.06 -26.68
C PRO A 71 7.23 25.64 -25.59
N PHE A 72 6.75 25.75 -24.36
CA PHE A 72 7.61 25.97 -23.19
C PHE A 72 8.60 24.84 -23.00
N ARG A 73 9.73 25.14 -22.37
CA ARG A 73 10.69 24.12 -21.97
C ARG A 73 10.33 23.47 -20.62
N THR A 74 9.81 24.29 -19.69
CA THR A 74 9.55 23.86 -18.32
C THR A 74 8.07 23.90 -17.95
N LEU A 75 7.66 22.99 -17.07
CA LEU A 75 6.31 23.02 -16.50
C LEU A 75 6.08 24.28 -15.66
N THR A 76 7.14 24.84 -15.05
CA THR A 76 7.07 26.09 -14.27
C THR A 76 6.68 27.28 -15.14
N ALA A 77 7.21 27.39 -16.37
CA ALA A 77 6.80 28.43 -17.31
C ALA A 77 5.32 28.26 -17.72
N ALA A 78 4.90 27.02 -17.98
CA ALA A 78 3.50 26.73 -18.27
C ALA A 78 2.57 27.05 -17.08
N GLN A 79 2.98 26.78 -15.83
CA GLN A 79 2.21 27.20 -14.65
C GLN A 79 2.02 28.72 -14.60
N ALA A 80 3.08 29.48 -14.85
CA ALA A 80 2.99 30.95 -14.89
C ALA A 80 2.01 31.41 -15.97
N ALA A 81 2.02 30.78 -17.15
CA ALA A 81 1.10 31.10 -18.25
C ALA A 81 -0.36 30.76 -17.89
N VAL A 82 -0.63 29.60 -17.29
CA VAL A 82 -1.97 29.20 -16.82
C VAL A 82 -2.51 30.20 -15.80
N ARG A 83 -1.72 30.57 -14.79
CA ARG A 83 -2.10 31.58 -13.79
C ARG A 83 -2.44 32.90 -14.43
N GLN A 84 -1.64 33.37 -15.41
CA GLN A 84 -1.89 34.59 -16.13
C GLN A 84 -3.16 34.50 -17.00
N TRP A 85 -3.34 33.40 -17.73
CA TRP A 85 -4.52 33.13 -18.56
C TRP A 85 -5.81 33.22 -17.75
N ARG A 86 -5.85 32.57 -16.59
CA ARG A 86 -7.01 32.58 -15.68
C ARG A 86 -7.28 33.97 -15.11
N ARG A 87 -6.24 34.72 -14.70
CA ARG A 87 -6.39 36.11 -14.19
C ARG A 87 -6.98 37.05 -15.22
N ARG A 88 -6.74 36.82 -16.52
CA ARG A 88 -7.30 37.61 -17.61
C ARG A 88 -8.72 37.22 -18.01
N GLY A 89 -9.23 36.10 -17.50
CA GLY A 89 -10.53 35.55 -17.85
C GLY A 89 -10.63 35.06 -19.30
N GLU A 90 -9.51 34.72 -19.91
CA GLU A 90 -9.42 34.37 -21.35
C GLU A 90 -9.99 32.95 -21.64
N ASN A 91 -10.23 32.13 -20.59
CA ASN A 91 -10.76 30.77 -20.71
C ASN A 91 -12.25 30.70 -21.07
N ASN A 92 -13.01 31.80 -20.98
CA ASN A 92 -14.46 31.85 -21.34
C ASN A 92 -15.31 30.72 -20.77
N GLY A 93 -14.98 30.23 -19.54
CA GLY A 93 -15.65 29.07 -18.92
C GLY A 93 -15.26 27.69 -19.48
N SER A 94 -14.25 27.62 -20.36
CA SER A 94 -13.74 26.35 -20.87
C SER A 94 -12.59 25.82 -20.00
N PRO A 95 -12.34 24.50 -19.99
CA PRO A 95 -11.16 23.93 -19.34
C PRO A 95 -9.86 24.57 -19.85
N VAL A 96 -8.89 24.76 -18.97
CA VAL A 96 -7.52 25.16 -19.35
C VAL A 96 -6.66 23.91 -19.39
N VAL A 97 -6.09 23.60 -20.55
CA VAL A 97 -5.34 22.36 -20.79
C VAL A 97 -3.89 22.67 -21.12
N VAL A 98 -2.98 22.02 -20.42
CA VAL A 98 -1.54 22.02 -20.72
C VAL A 98 -1.15 20.61 -21.18
N ASP A 99 -0.68 20.50 -22.42
CA ASP A 99 -0.09 19.27 -22.95
C ASP A 99 1.41 19.23 -22.70
N VAL A 100 1.85 18.25 -21.94
CA VAL A 100 3.26 17.96 -21.71
C VAL A 100 3.68 16.84 -22.66
N LEU A 101 4.47 17.21 -23.67
CA LEU A 101 4.82 16.33 -24.78
C LEU A 101 5.73 15.18 -24.33
N PRO A 102 5.89 14.11 -25.16
CA PRO A 102 6.77 13.01 -24.84
C PRO A 102 8.19 13.45 -24.52
N GLY A 103 8.80 12.84 -23.51
CA GLY A 103 10.18 13.09 -23.11
C GLY A 103 10.41 12.88 -21.62
N ILE A 104 11.67 13.00 -21.22
CA ILE A 104 12.08 12.95 -19.82
C ILE A 104 12.36 14.39 -19.37
N TYR A 105 11.70 14.80 -18.30
CA TYR A 105 11.84 16.11 -17.68
C TYR A 105 12.53 15.89 -16.32
N ASP A 106 13.86 16.07 -16.29
CA ASP A 106 14.60 16.06 -15.03
C ASP A 106 14.30 17.35 -14.27
N LEU A 107 13.75 17.21 -13.08
CA LEU A 107 13.29 18.34 -12.27
C LEU A 107 14.42 18.85 -11.39
N ASP A 108 14.53 20.19 -11.24
CA ASP A 108 15.44 20.83 -10.29
C ASP A 108 14.88 20.90 -8.86
N GLY A 109 13.66 20.41 -8.66
CA GLY A 109 12.93 20.33 -7.40
C GLY A 109 11.48 19.95 -7.62
N PRO A 110 10.71 19.72 -6.54
CA PRO A 110 9.29 19.39 -6.66
C PRO A 110 8.50 20.49 -7.37
N LEU A 111 7.63 20.11 -8.30
CA LEU A 111 6.67 21.03 -8.89
C LEU A 111 5.61 21.38 -7.84
N SER A 112 5.50 22.66 -7.49
CA SER A 112 4.61 23.12 -6.44
C SER A 112 3.37 23.82 -7.02
N PHE A 113 2.19 23.29 -6.66
CA PHE A 113 0.88 23.81 -7.09
C PHE A 113 0.17 24.49 -5.91
N GLY A 114 -0.64 25.50 -6.21
CA GLY A 114 -1.42 26.24 -5.22
C GLY A 114 -2.78 26.67 -5.74
N PRO A 115 -3.54 27.46 -4.97
CA PRO A 115 -4.88 27.90 -5.37
C PRO A 115 -4.92 28.61 -6.73
N ASP A 116 -3.86 29.32 -7.10
CA ASP A 116 -3.75 30.03 -8.40
C ASP A 116 -3.67 29.07 -9.61
N ASP A 117 -3.36 27.78 -9.39
CA ASP A 117 -3.31 26.74 -10.44
C ASP A 117 -4.64 26.02 -10.61
N SER A 118 -5.58 26.30 -9.72
CA SER A 118 -6.88 25.65 -9.63
C SER A 118 -7.81 26.03 -10.76
N GLY A 119 -8.80 25.18 -10.98
CA GLY A 119 -9.93 25.45 -11.86
C GLY A 119 -11.20 25.82 -11.11
N THR A 120 -12.31 25.69 -11.81
CA THR A 120 -13.66 25.74 -11.28
C THR A 120 -14.43 24.54 -11.79
N ASP A 121 -15.60 24.26 -11.23
CA ASP A 121 -16.44 23.16 -11.63
C ASP A 121 -16.77 23.18 -13.15
N ASP A 122 -17.02 24.35 -13.72
CA ASP A 122 -17.29 24.52 -15.16
C ASP A 122 -16.00 24.61 -16.02
N SER A 123 -14.87 24.94 -15.42
CA SER A 123 -13.61 25.19 -16.10
C SER A 123 -12.42 24.62 -15.30
N PRO A 124 -12.26 23.28 -15.25
CA PRO A 124 -11.14 22.66 -14.57
C PRO A 124 -9.80 22.98 -15.23
N THR A 125 -8.70 22.85 -14.50
CA THR A 125 -7.34 22.89 -15.05
C THR A 125 -6.86 21.47 -15.32
N LEU A 126 -6.42 21.17 -16.54
CA LEU A 126 -5.90 19.85 -16.94
C LEU A 126 -4.42 19.92 -17.28
N TRP A 127 -3.62 19.14 -16.56
CA TRP A 127 -2.23 18.84 -16.92
C TRP A 127 -2.20 17.44 -17.52
N ARG A 128 -1.81 17.35 -18.78
CA ARG A 128 -1.91 16.11 -19.54
C ARG A 128 -0.58 15.72 -20.16
N GLY A 129 -0.02 14.58 -19.72
CA GLY A 129 1.08 13.89 -20.37
C GLY A 129 0.62 13.06 -21.57
N ALA A 130 1.55 12.49 -22.30
CA ALA A 130 1.30 11.73 -23.51
C ALA A 130 0.81 10.28 -23.26
N GLY A 131 0.51 9.93 -22.00
CA GLY A 131 0.08 8.59 -21.62
C GLY A 131 1.21 7.56 -21.70
N VAL A 132 0.81 6.30 -21.90
CA VAL A 132 1.75 5.18 -22.02
C VAL A 132 1.89 4.73 -23.46
N ASP A 133 3.02 4.12 -23.76
CA ASP A 133 3.21 3.37 -24.99
C ASP A 133 2.33 2.11 -24.96
N PRO A 134 1.50 1.87 -25.97
CA PRO A 134 0.53 0.77 -25.93
C PRO A 134 1.16 -0.63 -26.07
N GLU A 135 2.41 -0.73 -26.53
CA GLU A 135 3.11 -2.01 -26.70
C GLU A 135 3.92 -2.38 -25.45
N THR A 136 4.54 -1.38 -24.82
CA THR A 136 5.45 -1.60 -23.68
C THR A 136 4.84 -1.25 -22.33
N GLY A 137 3.77 -0.42 -22.29
CA GLY A 137 3.21 0.12 -21.05
C GLY A 137 4.05 1.23 -20.41
N GLU A 138 5.19 1.60 -21.01
CA GLU A 138 6.07 2.65 -20.48
C GLU A 138 5.47 4.05 -20.67
N PRO A 139 5.58 4.94 -19.67
CA PRO A 139 5.11 6.31 -19.79
C PRO A 139 5.93 7.09 -20.82
N ARG A 140 5.24 7.85 -21.66
CA ARG A 140 5.87 8.64 -22.72
C ARG A 140 6.31 10.04 -22.25
N THR A 141 5.67 10.57 -21.23
CA THR A 141 6.03 11.83 -20.55
C THR A 141 6.45 11.49 -19.14
N ILE A 142 7.74 11.63 -18.81
CA ILE A 142 8.30 11.23 -17.51
C ILE A 142 8.80 12.49 -16.78
N LEU A 143 8.27 12.74 -15.60
CA LEU A 143 8.77 13.73 -14.64
C LEU A 143 9.66 13.01 -13.63
N ARG A 144 10.95 13.31 -13.62
CA ARG A 144 11.94 12.62 -12.78
C ARG A 144 12.45 13.54 -11.68
N ALA A 145 12.32 13.08 -10.43
CA ALA A 145 12.85 13.76 -9.24
C ALA A 145 14.21 13.20 -8.78
N GLY A 146 14.77 12.30 -9.54
CA GLY A 146 16.11 11.74 -9.38
C GLY A 146 17.11 12.40 -10.34
N LYS A 147 18.38 12.08 -10.16
CA LYS A 147 19.48 12.53 -11.02
C LYS A 147 20.14 11.38 -11.73
N THR A 148 20.25 11.46 -13.05
CA THR A 148 21.03 10.52 -13.85
C THR A 148 22.52 10.63 -13.49
N ILE A 149 23.15 9.50 -13.24
CA ILE A 149 24.58 9.42 -12.92
C ILE A 149 25.31 8.58 -13.98
N SER A 150 26.52 9.01 -14.34
CA SER A 150 27.33 8.37 -15.36
C SER A 150 28.82 8.48 -15.04
N GLY A 151 29.68 7.92 -15.86
CA GLY A 151 31.12 8.06 -15.71
C GLY A 151 31.74 7.19 -14.60
N GLY A 152 31.11 6.04 -14.31
CA GLY A 152 31.65 5.06 -13.35
C GLY A 152 33.05 4.60 -13.72
N LYS A 153 33.93 4.50 -12.73
CA LYS A 153 35.33 4.07 -12.87
C LYS A 153 35.59 2.83 -11.99
N PRO A 154 36.52 1.96 -12.39
CA PRO A 154 36.99 0.92 -11.49
C PRO A 154 37.51 1.50 -10.17
N VAL A 155 37.30 0.79 -9.06
CA VAL A 155 37.88 1.13 -7.76
C VAL A 155 39.40 0.95 -7.81
N ASN A 156 40.14 1.96 -7.41
CA ASN A 156 41.61 1.95 -7.43
C ASN A 156 42.23 2.28 -6.06
N ASP A 157 41.46 2.66 -5.07
CA ASP A 157 41.91 2.87 -3.70
C ASP A 157 42.23 1.54 -3.01
N GLY A 158 43.47 1.36 -2.55
CA GLY A 158 43.91 0.12 -1.92
C GLY A 158 43.22 -0.20 -0.60
N ALA A 159 42.82 0.82 0.17
CA ALA A 159 42.08 0.62 1.42
C ALA A 159 40.65 0.13 1.16
N ILE A 160 39.99 0.71 0.17
CA ILE A 160 38.68 0.26 -0.26
C ILE A 160 38.72 -1.15 -0.85
N LEU A 161 39.69 -1.41 -1.75
CA LEU A 161 39.88 -2.75 -2.30
C LEU A 161 40.17 -3.83 -1.24
N ALA A 162 40.78 -3.46 -0.13
CA ALA A 162 41.04 -4.40 0.97
C ALA A 162 39.72 -4.79 1.70
N ARG A 163 38.74 -3.90 1.78
CA ARG A 163 37.41 -4.19 2.35
C ARG A 163 36.52 -5.00 1.42
N LEU A 164 36.67 -4.89 0.11
CA LEU A 164 35.92 -5.67 -0.86
C LEU A 164 36.40 -7.12 -0.93
N LYS A 165 35.48 -8.07 -1.06
CA LYS A 165 35.79 -9.49 -1.32
C LYS A 165 36.63 -9.62 -2.61
N PRO A 166 37.67 -10.47 -2.67
CA PRO A 166 38.60 -10.55 -3.80
C PRO A 166 37.91 -10.74 -5.16
N GLU A 167 36.85 -11.52 -5.20
CA GLU A 167 36.09 -11.92 -6.40
C GLU A 167 35.26 -10.80 -7.05
N VAL A 168 35.07 -9.67 -6.37
CA VAL A 168 34.29 -8.53 -6.88
C VAL A 168 35.08 -7.26 -7.13
N ARG A 169 36.37 -7.22 -6.76
CA ARG A 169 37.22 -6.02 -6.85
C ARG A 169 37.31 -5.42 -8.24
N ASP A 170 37.27 -6.24 -9.27
CA ASP A 170 37.32 -5.83 -10.69
C ASP A 170 35.95 -5.54 -11.28
N LYS A 171 34.87 -5.77 -10.54
CA LYS A 171 33.49 -5.62 -10.98
C LYS A 171 32.78 -4.40 -10.39
N VAL A 172 33.23 -3.94 -9.23
CA VAL A 172 32.66 -2.78 -8.55
C VAL A 172 33.13 -1.49 -9.24
N LEU A 173 32.18 -0.62 -9.54
CA LEU A 173 32.41 0.72 -10.07
C LEU A 173 32.25 1.75 -8.94
N GLN A 174 33.02 2.84 -9.03
CA GLN A 174 32.88 3.99 -8.14
C GLN A 174 32.39 5.22 -8.91
N PHE A 175 31.51 6.02 -8.27
CA PHE A 175 30.98 7.26 -8.79
C PHE A 175 31.12 8.36 -7.73
N ASP A 176 31.65 9.51 -8.11
CA ASP A 176 31.73 10.69 -7.25
C ASP A 176 30.42 11.46 -7.32
N LEU A 177 29.52 11.22 -6.37
CA LEU A 177 28.21 11.86 -6.33
C LEU A 177 28.32 13.38 -6.11
N ARG A 178 29.30 13.85 -5.33
CA ARG A 178 29.52 15.30 -5.10
C ARG A 178 29.92 16.00 -6.38
N ALA A 179 30.81 15.43 -7.16
CA ALA A 179 31.20 15.98 -8.45
C ALA A 179 30.02 16.01 -9.42
N LEU A 180 29.03 15.13 -9.28
CA LEU A 180 27.79 15.13 -10.03
C LEU A 180 26.74 16.06 -9.43
N GLY A 181 27.02 16.78 -8.35
CA GLY A 181 26.12 17.72 -7.68
C GLY A 181 25.07 17.06 -6.77
N VAL A 182 25.28 15.81 -6.36
CA VAL A 182 24.47 15.13 -5.34
C VAL A 182 25.27 15.21 -4.03
N THR A 183 24.76 15.95 -3.05
CA THR A 183 25.43 16.20 -1.76
C THR A 183 24.61 15.73 -0.56
N ASP A 184 23.38 15.34 -0.78
CA ASP A 184 22.46 14.80 0.22
C ASP A 184 22.11 13.36 -0.17
N TYR A 185 22.54 12.40 0.65
CA TYR A 185 22.36 10.95 0.42
C TYR A 185 21.24 10.38 1.28
N GLY A 186 20.54 11.25 2.03
CA GLY A 186 19.50 10.85 2.96
C GLY A 186 20.03 10.27 4.26
N ASP A 187 19.13 9.74 5.04
CA ASP A 187 19.41 9.12 6.34
C ASP A 187 19.02 7.64 6.33
N TYR A 188 19.99 6.76 6.47
CA TYR A 188 19.76 5.31 6.53
C TYR A 188 19.16 4.84 7.86
N SER A 189 19.11 5.71 8.89
CA SER A 189 18.39 5.45 10.13
C SER A 189 16.88 5.62 9.99
N GLU A 190 16.44 6.44 9.02
CA GLU A 190 15.03 6.69 8.74
C GLU A 190 14.48 5.72 7.68
N GLU A 191 13.22 5.32 7.82
CA GLU A 191 12.62 4.33 6.90
C GLU A 191 12.33 4.88 5.50
N ASP A 192 12.27 6.20 5.34
CA ASP A 192 11.76 6.83 4.13
C ASP A 192 12.57 8.04 3.65
N ASP A 193 13.85 8.09 3.98
CA ASP A 193 14.70 9.22 3.58
C ASP A 193 16.06 8.83 2.97
N SER A 194 16.31 7.56 2.73
CA SER A 194 17.54 7.11 2.07
C SER A 194 17.53 7.42 0.58
N ALA A 195 18.69 7.77 0.03
CA ALA A 195 18.87 7.84 -1.41
C ALA A 195 18.86 6.41 -1.99
N GLU A 196 18.03 6.19 -3.01
CA GLU A 196 17.93 4.90 -3.69
C GLU A 196 18.51 4.97 -5.10
N LEU A 197 19.19 3.88 -5.50
CA LEU A 197 19.82 3.70 -6.81
C LEU A 197 18.93 2.84 -7.71
N PHE A 198 18.78 3.23 -8.96
CA PHE A 198 17.99 2.52 -9.96
C PHE A 198 18.79 2.32 -11.26
N LEU A 199 18.83 1.09 -11.75
CA LEU A 199 19.40 0.75 -13.06
C LEU A 199 18.31 0.21 -13.98
N ASN A 200 18.12 0.80 -15.16
CA ASN A 200 17.04 0.46 -16.09
C ASN A 200 15.66 0.45 -15.41
N ASN A 201 15.38 1.46 -14.57
CA ASN A 201 14.16 1.59 -13.76
C ASN A 201 13.91 0.47 -12.74
N LYS A 202 14.90 -0.36 -12.46
CA LYS A 202 14.84 -1.39 -11.41
C LYS A 202 15.56 -0.90 -10.17
N PRO A 203 14.98 -1.04 -8.98
CA PRO A 203 15.64 -0.67 -7.74
C PRO A 203 16.85 -1.57 -7.49
N MET A 204 17.96 -0.96 -7.09
CA MET A 204 19.16 -1.63 -6.62
C MET A 204 19.09 -1.81 -5.10
N THR A 205 19.90 -2.70 -4.56
CA THR A 205 19.86 -3.08 -3.14
C THR A 205 21.07 -2.48 -2.41
N LEU A 206 20.87 -1.89 -1.24
CA LEU A 206 21.98 -1.60 -0.34
C LEU A 206 22.72 -2.89 0.01
N SER A 207 24.06 -2.87 -0.03
CA SER A 207 24.89 -4.02 0.35
C SER A 207 24.41 -4.63 1.66
N ARG A 208 24.16 -5.94 1.68
CA ARG A 208 23.52 -6.61 2.81
C ARG A 208 24.01 -8.04 2.98
N TYR A 209 23.84 -8.54 4.22
CA TYR A 209 24.02 -9.95 4.52
C TYR A 209 22.84 -10.51 5.37
N PRO A 210 22.29 -11.67 5.03
CA PRO A 210 22.56 -12.43 3.80
C PRO A 210 22.00 -11.69 2.58
N ASN A 211 22.49 -12.01 1.39
CA ASN A 211 22.04 -11.39 0.12
C ASN A 211 20.55 -11.58 -0.12
N GLU A 212 20.00 -12.70 0.35
CA GLU A 212 18.56 -13.00 0.32
C GLU A 212 18.11 -13.57 1.67
N GLY A 213 16.85 -13.32 2.04
CA GLY A 213 16.27 -13.83 3.29
C GLY A 213 16.82 -13.17 4.54
N PHE A 214 16.96 -13.94 5.61
CA PHE A 214 17.25 -13.45 6.95
C PHE A 214 18.20 -14.39 7.72
N ILE A 215 18.91 -13.83 8.70
CA ILE A 215 19.56 -14.56 9.78
C ILE A 215 18.52 -14.85 10.85
N THR A 216 18.53 -16.06 11.43
CA THR A 216 17.65 -16.41 12.54
C THR A 216 18.35 -16.14 13.89
N LEU A 217 17.63 -15.52 14.82
CA LEU A 217 18.08 -15.29 16.18
C LEU A 217 17.97 -16.59 17.00
N GLU A 218 19.05 -17.34 17.14
CA GLU A 218 19.04 -18.58 17.89
C GLU A 218 19.65 -18.46 19.29
N LYS A 219 20.72 -17.71 19.43
CA LYS A 219 21.55 -17.63 20.65
C LYS A 219 21.75 -16.19 21.10
N PHE A 220 21.69 -15.98 22.40
CA PHE A 220 21.85 -14.67 23.03
C PHE A 220 22.98 -14.68 24.07
N VAL A 221 23.63 -13.53 24.24
CA VAL A 221 24.45 -13.29 25.43
C VAL A 221 23.49 -13.03 26.59
N THR A 222 23.47 -13.93 27.56
CA THR A 222 22.53 -13.89 28.70
C THR A 222 23.08 -13.12 29.89
N GLU A 223 24.40 -13.05 30.04
CA GLU A 223 25.04 -12.34 31.14
C GLU A 223 24.81 -10.83 31.04
N GLY A 224 24.17 -10.26 32.05
CA GLY A 224 23.85 -8.84 32.10
C GLY A 224 22.75 -8.41 31.09
N ASN A 225 22.01 -9.36 30.51
CA ASN A 225 20.92 -9.09 29.57
C ASN A 225 19.56 -9.46 30.20
N PRO A 226 18.80 -8.51 30.74
CA PRO A 226 17.54 -8.78 31.40
C PRO A 226 16.50 -9.40 30.47
N ILE A 227 15.62 -10.22 31.04
CA ILE A 227 14.46 -10.80 30.33
C ILE A 227 13.23 -9.93 30.62
N MET A 228 12.52 -9.61 29.55
CA MET A 228 11.20 -8.98 29.56
C MET A 228 10.13 -10.05 29.34
N ASN A 229 9.11 -10.08 30.18
CA ASN A 229 7.96 -10.97 30.02
C ASN A 229 6.81 -10.21 29.38
N LEU A 230 6.47 -10.57 28.14
CA LEU A 230 5.37 -9.99 27.39
C LEU A 230 4.24 -11.02 27.29
N ARG A 231 3.28 -10.94 28.19
CA ARG A 231 2.16 -11.92 28.29
C ARG A 231 2.71 -13.36 28.43
N THR A 232 2.76 -14.10 27.30
CA THR A 232 3.26 -15.48 27.23
C THR A 232 4.62 -15.60 26.55
N THR A 233 5.25 -14.47 26.25
CA THR A 233 6.49 -14.41 25.47
C THR A 233 7.63 -13.84 26.29
N GLU A 234 8.74 -14.53 26.34
CA GLU A 234 9.99 -14.05 26.91
C GLU A 234 10.87 -13.47 25.81
N SER A 235 11.48 -12.28 26.08
CA SER A 235 12.41 -11.61 25.18
C SER A 235 13.54 -10.97 25.97
N TYR A 236 14.73 -10.89 25.38
CA TYR A 236 15.86 -10.17 25.95
C TYR A 236 15.73 -8.68 25.67
N THR A 237 16.05 -7.81 26.63
CA THR A 237 15.93 -6.37 26.45
C THR A 237 17.00 -5.79 25.52
N GLN A 238 18.20 -6.39 25.51
CA GLN A 238 19.34 -5.91 24.72
C GLN A 238 19.61 -6.80 23.51
N GLY A 239 19.91 -6.19 22.37
CA GLY A 239 20.30 -6.88 21.14
C GLY A 239 21.74 -7.37 21.19
N LYS A 240 21.99 -8.48 21.89
CA LYS A 240 23.29 -9.13 22.00
C LYS A 240 23.21 -10.58 21.56
N PHE A 241 23.62 -10.83 20.31
CA PHE A 241 23.46 -12.12 19.65
C PHE A 241 24.76 -12.86 19.49
N ILE A 242 24.71 -14.19 19.58
CA ILE A 242 25.82 -15.07 19.20
C ILE A 242 25.45 -15.64 17.83
N LEU A 243 26.21 -15.28 16.79
CA LEU A 243 25.98 -15.68 15.40
C LEU A 243 27.05 -16.69 14.98
N ASP A 244 26.66 -17.73 14.27
CA ASP A 244 27.60 -18.69 13.71
C ASP A 244 28.21 -18.22 12.36
N ASP A 245 27.73 -17.11 11.83
CA ASP A 245 28.17 -16.48 10.59
C ASP A 245 29.59 -15.89 10.69
N ASP A 246 30.26 -15.72 9.55
CA ASP A 246 31.57 -15.06 9.48
C ASP A 246 31.39 -13.53 9.53
N MET A 247 31.72 -12.96 10.68
CA MET A 247 31.68 -11.51 10.93
C MET A 247 33.08 -10.87 10.94
N SER A 248 34.10 -11.54 10.40
CA SER A 248 35.50 -11.08 10.53
C SER A 248 35.78 -9.71 9.90
N ALA A 249 35.03 -9.33 8.87
CA ALA A 249 35.15 -8.04 8.19
C ALA A 249 34.24 -6.94 8.74
N TRP A 250 33.22 -7.27 9.56
CA TRP A 250 32.20 -6.31 10.03
C TRP A 250 32.70 -5.27 11.04
N PRO A 251 33.76 -5.52 11.87
CA PRO A 251 34.27 -4.49 12.78
C PRO A 251 34.78 -3.21 12.10
N ASP A 252 35.14 -3.27 10.82
CA ASP A 252 35.64 -2.14 10.05
C ASP A 252 34.51 -1.37 9.30
N GLU A 253 33.25 -1.66 9.61
CA GLU A 253 32.05 -1.07 8.96
C GLU A 253 31.40 -0.02 9.89
N PRO A 254 31.71 1.30 9.74
CA PRO A 254 31.29 2.32 10.71
C PRO A 254 29.80 2.64 10.67
N ASP A 255 29.16 2.42 9.54
CA ASP A 255 27.76 2.76 9.30
C ASP A 255 26.85 1.54 9.08
N ALA A 256 27.24 0.42 9.69
CA ALA A 256 26.47 -0.81 9.59
C ALA A 256 25.19 -0.78 10.43
N TRP A 257 24.12 -1.29 9.87
CA TRP A 257 22.81 -1.39 10.46
C TRP A 257 22.27 -2.82 10.42
N ALA A 258 21.43 -3.15 11.37
CA ALA A 258 20.62 -4.36 11.36
C ALA A 258 19.14 -4.00 11.27
N ARG A 259 18.36 -4.80 10.55
CA ARG A 259 16.93 -4.63 10.43
C ARG A 259 16.24 -5.95 10.67
N GLY A 260 15.32 -5.99 11.64
CA GLY A 260 14.75 -7.26 12.07
C GLY A 260 13.34 -7.19 12.60
N TYR A 261 12.68 -8.33 12.48
CA TYR A 261 11.47 -8.68 13.22
C TYR A 261 11.92 -9.22 14.59
N TRP A 262 12.25 -8.34 15.52
CA TRP A 262 12.99 -8.69 16.74
C TRP A 262 12.18 -9.53 17.73
N CYS A 263 10.88 -9.31 17.82
CA CYS A 263 9.99 -10.01 18.74
C CYS A 263 8.71 -10.49 18.07
N TRP A 264 8.04 -9.62 17.33
CA TRP A 264 6.77 -9.89 16.66
C TRP A 264 6.92 -9.81 15.14
N ASP A 265 6.25 -10.70 14.41
CA ASP A 265 6.32 -10.79 12.96
C ASP A 265 5.61 -9.62 12.23
N TRP A 266 5.04 -8.69 12.97
CA TRP A 266 4.39 -7.48 12.49
C TRP A 266 5.13 -6.18 12.88
N VAL A 267 6.26 -6.27 13.59
CA VAL A 267 7.11 -5.11 13.96
C VAL A 267 8.50 -5.30 13.37
N LEU A 268 8.84 -4.45 12.42
CA LEU A 268 10.15 -4.41 11.78
C LEU A 268 10.84 -3.09 12.10
N THR A 269 11.97 -3.12 12.77
CA THR A 269 12.75 -1.92 13.12
C THR A 269 14.22 -2.06 12.79
N ARG A 270 14.89 -0.91 12.74
CA ARG A 270 16.32 -0.77 12.48
C ARG A 270 17.06 -0.55 13.79
N GLN A 271 18.28 -1.10 13.89
CA GLN A 271 19.19 -0.93 15.02
C GLN A 271 20.61 -0.76 14.48
N LYS A 272 21.33 0.24 14.97
CA LYS A 272 22.73 0.44 14.58
C LYS A 272 23.63 -0.58 15.28
N PHE A 273 24.76 -0.93 14.67
CA PHE A 273 25.79 -1.73 15.33
C PHE A 273 26.43 -0.92 16.46
N ALA A 274 26.47 -1.50 17.65
CA ALA A 274 27.23 -0.99 18.78
C ALA A 274 28.65 -1.60 18.81
N ARG A 275 28.74 -2.90 18.57
CA ARG A 275 29.99 -3.65 18.61
C ARG A 275 29.89 -4.97 17.86
N VAL A 276 30.96 -5.34 17.20
CA VAL A 276 31.18 -6.69 16.65
C VAL A 276 32.42 -7.31 17.31
N ASP A 277 32.29 -8.54 17.78
CA ASP A 277 33.39 -9.34 18.34
C ASP A 277 33.48 -10.67 17.57
N PRO A 278 34.29 -10.74 16.51
CA PRO A 278 34.37 -11.94 15.67
C PRO A 278 34.96 -13.16 16.41
N GLU A 279 35.84 -12.96 17.38
CA GLU A 279 36.45 -14.07 18.15
C GLU A 279 35.44 -14.77 19.03
N ARG A 280 34.51 -14.00 19.64
CA ARG A 280 33.40 -14.52 20.46
C ARG A 280 32.15 -14.77 19.67
N LYS A 281 32.14 -14.41 18.38
CA LYS A 281 30.97 -14.46 17.49
C LYS A 281 29.81 -13.64 18.02
N VAL A 282 30.03 -12.47 18.58
CA VAL A 282 29.01 -11.62 19.21
C VAL A 282 28.77 -10.38 18.37
N LEU A 283 27.52 -10.13 18.01
CA LEU A 283 27.00 -8.87 17.51
C LEU A 283 26.19 -8.18 18.62
N GLU A 284 26.56 -6.93 18.93
CA GLU A 284 25.80 -6.05 19.83
C GLU A 284 25.19 -4.90 19.03
N LEU A 285 23.91 -4.64 19.25
CA LEU A 285 23.17 -3.52 18.67
C LEU A 285 23.02 -2.38 19.67
N GLU A 286 22.88 -1.14 19.17
CA GLU A 286 22.65 0.04 20.01
C GLU A 286 21.21 0.05 20.56
N GLY A 287 21.09 0.43 21.84
CA GLY A 287 19.79 0.64 22.49
C GLY A 287 19.03 -0.63 22.85
N GLU A 288 17.81 -0.41 23.32
CA GLU A 288 16.85 -1.44 23.68
C GLU A 288 15.68 -1.41 22.69
N HIS A 289 15.07 -2.56 22.46
CA HIS A 289 13.85 -2.64 21.64
C HIS A 289 12.61 -2.68 22.54
N GLU A 290 11.54 -2.02 22.14
CA GLU A 290 10.29 -1.91 22.90
C GLU A 290 9.72 -3.26 23.37
N TYR A 291 9.76 -4.26 22.50
CA TYR A 291 9.33 -5.64 22.81
C TYR A 291 10.49 -6.58 23.11
N GLY A 292 11.74 -6.08 23.15
CA GLY A 292 12.92 -6.90 23.26
C GLY A 292 13.20 -7.78 22.03
N TYR A 293 14.06 -8.76 22.25
CA TYR A 293 14.58 -9.66 21.21
C TYR A 293 14.26 -11.10 21.56
N ARG A 294 13.57 -11.81 20.68
CA ARG A 294 13.06 -13.18 20.93
C ARG A 294 13.80 -14.22 20.09
N ALA A 295 14.05 -15.39 20.67
CA ALA A 295 14.58 -16.54 19.92
C ALA A 295 13.62 -16.99 18.83
N GLY A 296 14.17 -17.41 17.68
CA GLY A 296 13.40 -17.83 16.51
C GLY A 296 12.95 -16.67 15.60
N GLN A 297 13.21 -15.43 15.98
CA GLN A 297 12.98 -14.27 15.15
C GLN A 297 14.11 -14.05 14.15
N TYR A 298 13.96 -13.09 13.23
CA TYR A 298 14.81 -13.00 12.06
C TYR A 298 15.14 -11.56 11.67
N PHE A 299 16.35 -11.37 11.13
CA PHE A 299 16.89 -10.06 10.76
C PHE A 299 17.90 -10.19 9.61
N TYR A 300 18.31 -9.09 9.04
CA TYR A 300 19.46 -8.97 8.15
C TYR A 300 20.27 -7.73 8.51
N VAL A 301 21.53 -7.71 8.08
CA VAL A 301 22.39 -6.53 8.21
C VAL A 301 22.58 -5.86 6.88
N TYR A 302 22.79 -4.55 6.87
CA TYR A 302 22.90 -3.79 5.62
C TYR A 302 23.78 -2.56 5.77
N HIS A 303 24.15 -1.97 4.62
CA HIS A 303 25.06 -0.85 4.49
C HIS A 303 26.45 -1.18 5.00
N LEU A 304 26.98 -2.32 4.56
CA LEU A 304 28.34 -2.78 4.80
C LEU A 304 29.09 -2.88 3.47
N LEU A 305 30.22 -2.18 3.32
CA LEU A 305 31.02 -2.24 2.09
C LEU A 305 31.62 -3.63 1.87
N CYS A 306 32.00 -4.35 2.94
CA CYS A 306 32.54 -5.70 2.86
C CYS A 306 31.55 -6.75 2.36
N GLU A 307 30.24 -6.46 2.44
CA GLU A 307 29.17 -7.33 1.92
C GLU A 307 28.63 -6.86 0.57
N LEU A 308 29.34 -5.96 -0.13
CA LEU A 308 29.03 -5.58 -1.51
C LEU A 308 29.58 -6.66 -2.44
N ASP A 309 28.88 -7.78 -2.57
CA ASP A 309 29.35 -8.99 -3.25
C ASP A 309 28.39 -9.58 -4.27
N MET A 310 27.17 -9.07 -4.37
CA MET A 310 26.17 -9.54 -5.32
C MET A 310 25.86 -8.48 -6.39
N PRO A 311 25.66 -8.88 -7.68
CA PRO A 311 25.23 -7.94 -8.71
C PRO A 311 23.92 -7.25 -8.36
N GLY A 312 23.89 -5.92 -8.43
CA GLY A 312 22.76 -5.08 -8.04
C GLY A 312 22.94 -4.41 -6.69
N GLU A 313 23.98 -4.75 -5.94
CA GLU A 313 24.27 -4.10 -4.66
C GLU A 313 25.07 -2.82 -4.80
N TYR A 314 24.79 -1.87 -3.90
CA TYR A 314 25.51 -0.61 -3.80
C TYR A 314 25.77 -0.20 -2.33
N TYR A 315 26.79 0.64 -2.15
CA TYR A 315 27.14 1.27 -0.90
C TYR A 315 27.48 2.74 -1.17
N ILE A 316 27.01 3.65 -0.31
CA ILE A 316 27.34 5.07 -0.37
C ILE A 316 28.16 5.43 0.87
N ASP A 317 29.38 5.85 0.67
CA ASP A 317 30.20 6.44 1.72
C ASP A 317 29.73 7.88 1.97
N GLY A 318 29.04 8.10 3.09
CA GLY A 318 28.48 9.40 3.45
C GLY A 318 29.53 10.48 3.68
N ASP A 319 30.74 10.11 4.15
CA ASP A 319 31.83 11.04 4.43
C ASP A 319 32.49 11.56 3.15
N THR A 320 32.70 10.70 2.17
CA THR A 320 33.36 11.05 0.90
C THR A 320 32.35 11.42 -0.21
N GLY A 321 31.16 10.88 -0.17
CA GLY A 321 30.17 10.97 -1.23
C GLY A 321 30.46 10.07 -2.41
N ILE A 322 31.23 9.01 -2.21
CA ILE A 322 31.49 8.01 -3.24
C ILE A 322 30.46 6.90 -3.16
N LEU A 323 29.78 6.66 -4.26
CA LEU A 323 28.95 5.49 -4.48
C LEU A 323 29.80 4.35 -5.03
N TYR A 324 29.79 3.20 -4.36
CA TYR A 324 30.33 1.94 -4.86
C TYR A 324 29.16 1.06 -5.30
N PHE A 325 29.24 0.52 -6.52
CA PHE A 325 28.14 -0.23 -7.13
C PHE A 325 28.66 -1.45 -7.91
N TYR A 326 28.09 -2.62 -7.65
CA TYR A 326 28.30 -3.80 -8.44
C TYR A 326 27.16 -3.95 -9.46
N PRO A 327 27.28 -3.44 -10.69
CA PRO A 327 26.19 -3.42 -11.65
C PRO A 327 25.86 -4.84 -12.15
N PRO A 328 24.58 -5.25 -12.22
CA PRO A 328 24.15 -6.53 -12.79
C PRO A 328 24.22 -6.54 -14.31
N GLU A 329 24.28 -5.37 -14.94
CA GLU A 329 24.38 -5.17 -16.38
C GLU A 329 25.15 -3.87 -16.69
N LYS A 330 25.45 -3.64 -17.97
CA LYS A 330 26.26 -2.49 -18.36
C LYS A 330 25.60 -1.16 -18.00
N VAL A 331 26.33 -0.32 -17.25
CA VAL A 331 25.96 1.08 -17.03
C VAL A 331 26.27 1.90 -18.29
N THR A 332 25.27 2.67 -18.72
CA THR A 332 25.35 3.60 -19.86
C THR A 332 25.15 5.04 -19.36
N GLU A 333 25.18 6.02 -20.27
CA GLU A 333 25.03 7.43 -19.89
C GLU A 333 23.66 7.77 -19.31
N ASN A 334 22.61 6.95 -19.57
CA ASN A 334 21.22 7.33 -19.27
C ASN A 334 20.42 6.28 -18.49
N ASN A 335 21.02 5.14 -18.11
CA ASN A 335 20.26 4.04 -17.50
C ASN A 335 20.44 3.90 -15.99
N LEU A 336 21.33 4.69 -15.37
CA LEU A 336 21.54 4.70 -13.93
C LEU A 336 21.13 6.06 -13.36
N PHE A 337 20.29 6.07 -12.33
CA PHE A 337 19.94 7.29 -11.63
C PHE A 337 19.79 7.06 -10.12
N ILE A 338 19.95 8.14 -9.35
CA ILE A 338 19.78 8.18 -7.90
C ILE A 338 18.66 9.15 -7.53
N THR A 339 17.86 8.84 -6.52
CA THR A 339 16.83 9.75 -6.01
C THR A 339 17.46 10.95 -5.29
N VAL A 340 16.96 12.14 -5.58
CA VAL A 340 17.51 13.40 -5.01
C VAL A 340 16.42 14.21 -4.32
N HIS A 341 15.31 14.49 -5.02
CA HIS A 341 14.24 15.31 -4.47
C HIS A 341 13.20 14.51 -3.69
N PRO A 342 12.58 15.13 -2.68
CA PRO A 342 11.61 14.43 -1.85
C PRO A 342 10.33 14.02 -2.60
N SER A 343 9.90 14.79 -3.59
CA SER A 343 8.67 14.55 -4.34
C SER A 343 8.79 15.02 -5.78
N VAL A 344 7.90 14.52 -6.64
CA VAL A 344 7.76 15.02 -8.04
C VAL A 344 6.81 16.21 -8.06
N MET A 345 5.64 16.06 -7.42
CA MET A 345 4.61 17.11 -7.37
C MET A 345 4.06 17.27 -5.96
N THR A 346 3.85 18.52 -5.53
CA THR A 346 3.20 18.86 -4.27
C THR A 346 2.21 19.99 -4.47
N GLY A 347 1.20 20.10 -3.58
CA GLY A 347 0.29 21.24 -3.62
C GLY A 347 -0.71 21.25 -2.49
N SER A 348 -1.24 22.44 -2.20
CA SER A 348 -2.26 22.63 -1.18
C SER A 348 -3.30 23.66 -1.58
N GLY A 349 -4.54 23.48 -1.07
CA GLY A 349 -5.68 24.35 -1.38
C GLY A 349 -6.09 24.29 -2.86
N LEU A 350 -5.85 23.14 -3.50
CA LEU A 350 -6.20 22.92 -4.91
C LEU A 350 -7.70 22.68 -5.07
N THR A 351 -8.27 23.14 -6.17
CA THR A 351 -9.65 22.83 -6.53
C THR A 351 -9.79 22.60 -8.04
N HIS A 352 -10.60 21.60 -8.42
CA HIS A 352 -10.96 21.31 -9.82
C HIS A 352 -9.72 21.21 -10.75
N ILE A 353 -8.76 20.36 -10.37
CA ILE A 353 -7.53 20.16 -11.12
C ILE A 353 -7.36 18.68 -11.48
N VAL A 354 -6.85 18.42 -12.68
CA VAL A 354 -6.64 17.08 -13.20
C VAL A 354 -5.20 16.92 -13.64
N PHE A 355 -4.57 15.83 -13.19
CA PHE A 355 -3.26 15.36 -13.66
C PHE A 355 -3.46 14.01 -14.35
N ALA A 356 -3.16 13.93 -15.64
CA ALA A 356 -3.42 12.70 -16.40
C ALA A 356 -2.26 12.29 -17.30
N GLY A 357 -1.99 10.98 -17.40
CA GLY A 357 -1.09 10.40 -18.40
C GLY A 357 0.39 10.68 -18.19
N PHE A 358 0.85 10.92 -16.96
CA PHE A 358 2.25 11.13 -16.62
C PHE A 358 2.93 9.85 -16.12
N GLY A 359 4.24 9.74 -16.34
CA GLY A 359 5.16 8.96 -15.54
C GLY A 359 5.77 9.83 -14.45
N LEU A 360 5.70 9.40 -13.18
CA LEU A 360 6.36 10.04 -12.05
C LEU A 360 7.42 9.06 -11.53
N ASP A 361 8.68 9.48 -11.52
CA ASP A 361 9.81 8.56 -11.36
C ASP A 361 10.89 9.11 -10.43
N GLY A 362 11.38 8.30 -9.51
CA GLY A 362 12.64 8.50 -8.81
C GLY A 362 12.65 9.61 -7.76
N CYS A 363 11.71 9.63 -6.80
CA CYS A 363 11.75 10.54 -5.64
C CYS A 363 12.06 9.81 -4.34
N ARG A 364 12.59 10.54 -3.32
CA ARG A 364 12.92 9.95 -2.02
C ARG A 364 11.70 9.63 -1.15
N LYS A 365 10.65 10.45 -1.21
CA LYS A 365 9.46 10.31 -0.38
C LYS A 365 8.22 10.01 -1.23
N THR A 366 7.16 10.76 -1.10
CA THR A 366 5.91 10.53 -1.83
C THR A 366 5.94 11.25 -3.17
N ALA A 367 5.65 10.53 -4.26
CA ALA A 367 5.77 11.08 -5.59
C ALA A 367 4.80 12.25 -5.83
N MET A 368 3.55 12.13 -5.35
CA MET A 368 2.52 13.15 -5.49
C MET A 368 1.78 13.34 -4.17
N SER A 369 1.75 14.58 -3.65
CA SER A 369 1.05 14.91 -2.40
C SER A 369 0.25 16.18 -2.56
N PHE A 370 -1.09 16.08 -2.46
CA PHE A 370 -2.01 17.19 -2.66
C PHE A 370 -3.08 17.27 -1.58
N SER A 371 -3.47 18.51 -1.23
CA SER A 371 -4.66 18.76 -0.42
C SER A 371 -5.59 19.76 -1.09
N GLY A 372 -6.90 19.54 -0.93
CA GLY A 372 -7.92 20.41 -1.51
C GLY A 372 -9.21 19.69 -1.86
N GLU A 373 -9.90 20.15 -2.89
CA GLU A 373 -11.17 19.54 -3.31
C GLU A 373 -11.17 19.26 -4.81
N ASP A 374 -11.83 18.15 -5.20
CA ASP A 374 -12.02 17.79 -6.59
C ASP A 374 -10.71 17.68 -7.39
N ILE A 375 -9.73 17.00 -6.80
CA ILE A 375 -8.44 16.67 -7.43
C ILE A 375 -8.57 15.34 -8.13
N THR A 376 -8.16 15.26 -9.40
CA THR A 376 -8.16 13.98 -10.14
C THR A 376 -6.76 13.64 -10.62
N VAL A 377 -6.34 12.40 -10.35
CA VAL A 377 -5.12 11.78 -10.90
C VAL A 377 -5.57 10.58 -11.74
N ALA A 378 -5.30 10.60 -13.04
CA ALA A 378 -5.82 9.56 -13.94
C ALA A 378 -4.78 9.03 -14.93
N GLY A 379 -4.73 7.71 -15.10
CA GLY A 379 -3.89 7.07 -16.11
C GLY A 379 -2.40 7.36 -15.98
N CYS A 380 -1.91 7.59 -14.77
CA CYS A 380 -0.51 7.86 -14.48
C CYS A 380 0.25 6.57 -14.15
N VAL A 381 1.54 6.55 -14.46
CA VAL A 381 2.48 5.53 -13.99
C VAL A 381 3.33 6.13 -12.88
N ILE A 382 3.25 5.62 -11.67
CA ILE A 382 4.02 6.10 -10.52
C ILE A 382 4.94 4.99 -10.04
N ARG A 383 6.24 5.27 -10.02
CA ARG A 383 7.23 4.24 -9.66
C ARG A 383 8.47 4.82 -8.99
N ASN A 384 9.24 3.91 -8.36
CA ASN A 384 10.58 4.22 -7.84
C ASN A 384 10.57 5.38 -6.82
N SER A 385 9.55 5.43 -5.98
CA SER A 385 9.51 6.36 -4.85
C SER A 385 9.98 5.66 -3.57
N GLY A 386 10.74 6.36 -2.75
CA GLY A 386 11.24 5.82 -1.48
C GLY A 386 10.17 5.68 -0.41
N LYS A 387 8.99 6.34 -0.59
CA LYS A 387 7.86 6.24 0.32
C LYS A 387 6.57 5.92 -0.43
N GLY A 388 5.73 6.90 -0.71
CA GLY A 388 4.39 6.69 -1.24
C GLY A 388 4.24 7.05 -2.72
N GLY A 389 3.20 6.53 -3.34
CA GLY A 389 2.82 6.92 -4.70
C GLY A 389 2.03 8.23 -4.70
N ILE A 390 0.82 8.20 -4.17
CA ILE A 390 -0.13 9.32 -4.18
C ILE A 390 -0.69 9.54 -2.78
N ASP A 391 -0.72 10.79 -2.34
CA ASP A 391 -1.35 11.23 -1.09
C ASP A 391 -2.35 12.35 -1.41
N LEU A 392 -3.65 12.11 -1.20
CA LEU A 392 -4.72 13.07 -1.42
C LEU A 392 -5.51 13.28 -0.14
N ASP A 393 -5.56 14.53 0.33
CA ASP A 393 -6.35 14.94 1.48
C ASP A 393 -7.42 15.95 1.05
N GLY A 394 -8.68 15.53 1.08
CA GLY A 394 -9.81 16.36 0.75
C GLY A 394 -10.93 15.65 -0.02
N ASN A 395 -12.02 16.39 -0.21
CA ASN A 395 -13.27 15.84 -0.73
C ASN A 395 -13.30 15.74 -2.24
N ARG A 396 -14.14 14.84 -2.77
CA ARG A 396 -14.42 14.62 -4.20
C ARG A 396 -13.17 14.36 -5.05
N SER A 397 -12.06 13.90 -4.42
CA SER A 397 -10.82 13.57 -5.11
C SER A 397 -10.85 12.16 -5.69
N LEU A 398 -10.15 11.93 -6.79
CA LEU A 398 -10.18 10.68 -7.52
C LEU A 398 -8.79 10.25 -7.99
N VAL A 399 -8.41 9.02 -7.67
CA VAL A 399 -7.28 8.32 -8.30
C VAL A 399 -7.86 7.22 -9.20
N PHE A 400 -7.65 7.33 -10.51
CA PHE A 400 -8.31 6.46 -11.48
C PHE A 400 -7.35 5.85 -12.50
N GLY A 401 -7.39 4.53 -12.63
CA GLY A 401 -6.71 3.83 -13.72
C GLY A 401 -5.20 4.01 -13.75
N CYS A 402 -4.58 4.27 -12.62
CA CYS A 402 -3.13 4.43 -12.48
C CYS A 402 -2.42 3.09 -12.30
N HIS A 403 -1.13 3.05 -12.63
CA HIS A 403 -0.24 1.92 -12.39
C HIS A 403 0.86 2.35 -11.41
N LEU A 404 0.87 1.76 -10.21
CA LEU A 404 1.78 2.12 -9.13
C LEU A 404 2.64 0.91 -8.75
N TYR A 405 3.96 1.04 -8.82
CA TYR A 405 4.86 -0.07 -8.48
C TYR A 405 6.26 0.38 -8.06
N ASN A 406 7.03 -0.53 -7.45
CA ASN A 406 8.35 -0.25 -6.88
C ASN A 406 8.34 0.89 -5.87
N LEU A 407 7.33 0.92 -4.99
CA LEU A 407 7.18 1.97 -3.99
C LEU A 407 7.83 1.55 -2.67
N GLY A 408 8.47 2.49 -1.99
CA GLY A 408 9.14 2.23 -0.71
C GLY A 408 8.18 1.92 0.44
N ALA A 409 6.99 2.52 0.41
CA ALA A 409 5.95 2.28 1.40
C ALA A 409 4.58 2.08 0.71
N TYR A 410 3.62 2.98 0.89
CA TYR A 410 2.24 2.82 0.44
C TYR A 410 2.03 3.18 -1.04
N GLY A 411 0.94 2.65 -1.63
CA GLY A 411 0.53 3.03 -2.97
C GLY A 411 -0.24 4.35 -2.99
N ILE A 412 -1.47 4.35 -2.48
CA ILE A 412 -2.38 5.49 -2.45
C ILE A 412 -2.84 5.74 -1.02
N ARG A 413 -2.81 7.01 -0.57
CA ARG A 413 -3.46 7.44 0.65
C ARG A 413 -4.57 8.43 0.31
N LEU A 414 -5.77 8.17 0.84
CA LEU A 414 -6.95 9.02 0.70
C LEU A 414 -7.52 9.36 2.06
N ASN A 415 -7.75 10.65 2.31
CA ASN A 415 -8.48 11.09 3.49
C ASN A 415 -9.55 12.10 3.06
N ALA A 416 -10.82 11.88 3.47
CA ALA A 416 -11.92 12.74 3.04
C ALA A 416 -13.12 12.65 3.99
N GLY A 417 -13.96 13.69 3.98
CA GLY A 417 -15.18 13.76 4.78
C GLY A 417 -14.94 14.10 6.25
N ASP A 418 -16.02 14.13 7.00
CA ASP A 418 -16.00 14.41 8.44
C ASP A 418 -16.66 13.27 9.21
N THR A 419 -15.85 12.52 9.92
CA THR A 419 -16.31 11.38 10.75
C THR A 419 -17.18 11.81 11.91
N LYS A 420 -16.98 13.01 12.47
CA LYS A 420 -17.76 13.52 13.61
C LYS A 420 -19.18 13.91 13.21
N GLN A 421 -19.32 14.43 12.01
CA GLN A 421 -20.62 14.84 11.45
C GLN A 421 -21.22 13.81 10.51
N ILE A 422 -20.52 12.69 10.25
CA ILE A 422 -20.89 11.68 9.26
C ILE A 422 -21.17 12.33 7.88
N LEU A 423 -20.27 13.22 7.48
CA LEU A 423 -20.36 13.89 6.17
C LEU A 423 -19.42 13.21 5.16
N HIS A 424 -20.00 12.65 4.11
CA HIS A 424 -19.27 11.93 3.08
C HIS A 424 -18.35 12.87 2.28
N GLY A 425 -17.07 12.50 2.20
CA GLY A 425 -16.11 13.20 1.37
C GLY A 425 -16.18 12.83 -0.10
N ASN A 426 -16.72 11.65 -0.45
CA ASN A 426 -16.88 11.13 -1.82
C ASN A 426 -15.57 11.11 -2.62
N SER A 427 -14.45 10.84 -1.96
CA SER A 427 -13.16 10.59 -2.62
C SER A 427 -13.00 9.10 -2.92
N ALA A 428 -12.27 8.78 -4.01
CA ALA A 428 -12.19 7.40 -4.45
C ALA A 428 -10.84 7.02 -5.07
N ALA A 429 -10.47 5.73 -4.92
CA ALA A 429 -9.41 5.06 -5.67
C ALA A 429 -10.03 3.92 -6.49
N ILE A 430 -10.03 4.05 -7.83
CA ILE A 430 -10.78 3.14 -8.70
C ILE A 430 -9.91 2.68 -9.88
N ASN A 431 -9.96 1.38 -10.18
CA ASN A 431 -9.37 0.79 -11.38
C ASN A 431 -7.83 0.91 -11.46
N ASN A 432 -7.14 0.99 -10.30
CA ASN A 432 -5.68 1.11 -10.24
C ASN A 432 -5.04 -0.28 -10.19
N ASP A 433 -3.78 -0.37 -10.69
CA ASP A 433 -2.91 -1.53 -10.54
C ASP A 433 -1.78 -1.16 -9.57
N ILE A 434 -1.72 -1.83 -8.41
CA ILE A 434 -0.80 -1.47 -7.33
C ILE A 434 -0.06 -2.74 -6.91
N HIS A 435 1.26 -2.78 -7.12
CA HIS A 435 2.05 -3.96 -6.79
C HIS A 435 3.51 -3.62 -6.47
N HIS A 436 4.24 -4.55 -5.82
CA HIS A 436 5.63 -4.34 -5.44
C HIS A 436 5.84 -3.02 -4.67
N TYR A 437 4.94 -2.75 -3.72
CA TYR A 437 5.04 -1.64 -2.77
C TYR A 437 5.57 -2.14 -1.43
N ALA A 438 5.75 -1.23 -0.46
CA ALA A 438 6.33 -1.53 0.85
C ALA A 438 7.74 -2.16 0.75
N ARG A 439 8.56 -1.71 -0.20
CA ARG A 439 9.93 -2.21 -0.38
C ARG A 439 10.87 -1.78 0.75
N VAL A 440 10.66 -0.57 1.26
CA VAL A 440 11.46 0.05 2.32
C VAL A 440 10.73 -0.07 3.66
N GLN A 441 9.58 0.55 3.84
CA GLN A 441 8.71 0.34 5.01
C GLN A 441 7.86 -0.91 4.78
N ARG A 442 8.32 -2.06 5.30
CA ARG A 442 7.74 -3.37 4.95
C ARG A 442 6.49 -3.75 5.72
N VAL A 443 6.16 -3.01 6.80
CA VAL A 443 4.98 -3.24 7.64
C VAL A 443 4.13 -1.99 7.73
N TYR A 444 2.81 -2.13 7.86
CA TYR A 444 1.82 -1.05 7.95
C TYR A 444 1.93 0.02 6.84
N ALA A 445 2.32 -0.41 5.65
CA ALA A 445 2.41 0.40 4.44
C ALA A 445 1.52 -0.20 3.35
N PRO A 446 0.19 0.01 3.42
CA PRO A 446 -0.77 -0.65 2.54
C PRO A 446 -0.73 -0.13 1.10
N GLY A 447 -1.16 -0.97 0.16
CA GLY A 447 -1.37 -0.55 -1.23
C GLY A 447 -2.36 0.62 -1.33
N VAL A 448 -3.45 0.58 -0.56
CA VAL A 448 -4.36 1.72 -0.36
C VAL A 448 -4.62 1.93 1.14
N SER A 449 -4.38 3.16 1.61
CA SER A 449 -4.77 3.62 2.93
C SER A 449 -5.93 4.60 2.79
N LEU A 450 -7.05 4.34 3.46
CA LEU A 450 -8.19 5.25 3.42
C LEU A 450 -8.63 5.66 4.82
N GLY A 451 -9.08 6.92 4.94
CA GLY A 451 -9.57 7.48 6.19
C GLY A 451 -10.71 8.48 5.95
N GLY A 452 -11.43 8.78 7.05
CA GLY A 452 -12.50 9.76 7.00
C GLY A 452 -13.89 9.14 6.85
N CYS A 453 -14.76 9.77 6.07
CA CYS A 453 -16.16 9.38 5.92
C CYS A 453 -16.57 9.25 4.45
N GLY A 454 -17.13 8.11 4.07
CA GLY A 454 -17.68 7.89 2.73
C GLY A 454 -16.62 7.88 1.62
N VAL A 455 -15.50 7.16 1.82
CA VAL A 455 -14.46 6.95 0.81
C VAL A 455 -14.69 5.62 0.11
N LEU A 456 -14.45 5.57 -1.21
CA LEU A 456 -14.58 4.37 -2.03
C LEU A 456 -13.21 3.86 -2.51
N VAL A 457 -12.97 2.56 -2.33
CA VAL A 457 -11.83 1.83 -2.94
C VAL A 457 -12.41 0.67 -3.74
N ALA A 458 -12.40 0.78 -5.08
CA ALA A 458 -13.10 -0.19 -5.90
C ALA A 458 -12.35 -0.57 -7.18
N HIS A 459 -12.55 -1.81 -7.64
CA HIS A 459 -12.02 -2.32 -8.91
C HIS A 459 -10.49 -2.22 -9.04
N ASN A 460 -9.75 -2.16 -7.92
CA ASN A 460 -8.31 -2.16 -7.96
C ASN A 460 -7.76 -3.58 -7.97
N ARG A 461 -6.56 -3.75 -8.54
CA ARG A 461 -5.72 -4.92 -8.34
C ARG A 461 -4.58 -4.53 -7.41
N ILE A 462 -4.45 -5.22 -6.26
CA ILE A 462 -3.46 -4.92 -5.23
C ILE A 462 -2.73 -6.21 -4.89
N THR A 463 -1.46 -6.32 -5.29
CA THR A 463 -0.73 -7.60 -5.18
C THR A 463 0.75 -7.40 -4.81
N ASP A 464 1.40 -8.52 -4.48
CA ASP A 464 2.85 -8.65 -4.37
C ASP A 464 3.48 -7.70 -3.35
N ALA A 465 3.03 -7.80 -2.08
CA ALA A 465 3.52 -6.96 -1.00
C ALA A 465 3.76 -7.73 0.31
N PRO A 466 4.75 -7.28 1.11
CA PRO A 466 5.12 -7.97 2.35
C PRO A 466 4.07 -7.88 3.46
N HIS A 467 3.15 -6.92 3.39
CA HIS A 467 2.13 -6.64 4.41
C HIS A 467 0.77 -6.28 3.79
N ASN A 468 -0.01 -5.40 4.40
CA ASN A 468 -1.41 -5.10 4.06
C ASN A 468 -1.64 -4.67 2.60
N ALA A 469 -2.76 -5.06 2.01
CA ALA A 469 -3.26 -4.48 0.76
C ALA A 469 -4.03 -3.18 1.02
N ILE A 470 -4.99 -3.20 1.95
CA ILE A 470 -5.83 -2.05 2.28
C ILE A 470 -5.85 -1.87 3.80
N GLY A 471 -5.47 -0.67 4.25
CA GLY A 471 -5.67 -0.21 5.61
C GLY A 471 -6.80 0.84 5.61
N PHE A 472 -7.76 0.74 6.54
CA PHE A 472 -8.84 1.70 6.60
C PHE A 472 -9.12 2.20 8.00
N SER A 473 -9.67 3.42 8.08
CA SER A 473 -10.20 4.01 9.29
C SER A 473 -11.39 4.92 8.95
N GLY A 474 -12.20 5.26 9.96
CA GLY A 474 -13.34 6.14 9.76
C GLY A 474 -14.67 5.42 9.57
N VAL A 475 -15.66 6.10 9.02
CA VAL A 475 -17.07 5.66 8.99
C VAL A 475 -17.60 5.60 7.55
N GLU A 476 -18.50 4.64 7.29
CA GLU A 476 -19.25 4.50 6.04
C GLU A 476 -18.38 4.42 4.78
N ASN A 477 -17.16 3.89 4.91
CA ASN A 477 -16.29 3.64 3.77
C ASN A 477 -16.68 2.36 3.04
N ARG A 478 -16.41 2.31 1.74
CA ARG A 478 -16.73 1.17 0.87
C ARG A 478 -15.47 0.62 0.22
N ILE A 479 -15.24 -0.68 0.37
CA ILE A 479 -14.12 -1.44 -0.23
C ILE A 479 -14.74 -2.55 -1.06
N GLU A 480 -14.81 -2.36 -2.40
CA GLU A 480 -15.64 -3.20 -3.23
C GLU A 480 -14.95 -3.62 -4.54
N PHE A 481 -15.24 -4.83 -5.01
CA PHE A 481 -14.78 -5.35 -6.31
C PHE A 481 -13.27 -5.33 -6.52
N ASN A 482 -12.45 -5.32 -5.46
CA ASN A 482 -11.00 -5.36 -5.60
C ASN A 482 -10.50 -6.80 -5.74
N GLU A 483 -9.42 -7.00 -6.52
CA GLU A 483 -8.60 -8.21 -6.55
C GLU A 483 -7.41 -7.99 -5.62
N ILE A 484 -7.25 -8.85 -4.62
CA ILE A 484 -6.20 -8.78 -3.59
C ILE A 484 -5.49 -10.13 -3.52
N GLY A 485 -4.20 -10.17 -3.82
CA GLY A 485 -3.47 -11.43 -3.85
C GLY A 485 -1.98 -11.31 -3.56
N ASN A 486 -1.38 -12.39 -3.06
CA ASN A 486 0.04 -12.47 -2.72
C ASN A 486 0.53 -11.27 -1.87
N VAL A 487 -0.26 -10.92 -0.85
CA VAL A 487 0.10 -9.90 0.15
C VAL A 487 0.37 -10.56 1.50
N CYS A 488 0.98 -9.83 2.43
CA CYS A 488 1.41 -10.32 3.74
C CYS A 488 2.44 -11.46 3.67
N TYR A 489 3.21 -11.59 2.59
CA TYR A 489 4.12 -12.73 2.40
C TYR A 489 5.35 -12.72 3.31
N GLU A 490 5.66 -11.60 3.99
CA GLU A 490 6.81 -11.48 4.90
C GLU A 490 6.39 -11.27 6.37
N SER A 491 5.11 -11.11 6.63
CA SER A 491 4.55 -10.86 7.96
C SER A 491 3.61 -11.98 8.38
N ASN A 492 3.37 -12.08 9.68
CA ASN A 492 2.29 -12.87 10.26
C ASN A 492 1.51 -11.99 11.25
N ASP A 493 0.36 -12.46 11.73
CA ASP A 493 -0.56 -11.65 12.55
C ASP A 493 -0.88 -10.29 11.89
N ALA A 494 -1.15 -10.33 10.60
CA ALA A 494 -1.47 -9.20 9.75
C ALA A 494 -2.68 -9.53 8.87
N GLY A 495 -3.37 -8.51 8.36
CA GLY A 495 -4.52 -8.68 7.48
C GLY A 495 -4.33 -8.02 6.12
N ALA A 496 -4.79 -8.67 5.05
CA ALA A 496 -4.80 -8.05 3.72
C ALA A 496 -5.68 -6.80 3.71
N ILE A 497 -6.87 -6.87 4.30
CA ILE A 497 -7.63 -5.68 4.74
C ILE A 497 -7.54 -5.62 6.26
N TYR A 498 -7.12 -4.47 6.79
CA TYR A 498 -6.87 -4.33 8.22
C TYR A 498 -7.45 -3.03 8.79
N CYS A 499 -8.08 -3.14 9.94
CA CYS A 499 -8.46 -2.04 10.82
C CYS A 499 -8.55 -2.54 12.27
N GLY A 500 -8.48 -1.63 13.25
CA GLY A 500 -8.57 -2.04 14.65
C GLY A 500 -8.94 -0.92 15.63
N ARG A 501 -9.28 -1.34 16.85
CA ARG A 501 -9.35 -0.52 18.07
C ARG A 501 -10.44 0.54 18.11
N SER A 502 -11.59 0.34 17.46
CA SER A 502 -12.66 1.32 17.49
C SER A 502 -14.06 0.73 17.57
N TRP A 503 -14.90 1.32 18.43
CA TRP A 503 -16.34 1.06 18.46
C TRP A 503 -17.15 2.07 17.66
N VAL A 504 -16.56 3.23 17.32
CA VAL A 504 -17.26 4.34 16.65
C VAL A 504 -16.99 4.45 15.14
N GLN A 505 -16.04 3.70 14.63
CA GLN A 505 -15.76 3.63 13.20
C GLN A 505 -16.72 2.62 12.51
N ARG A 506 -17.96 3.04 12.30
CA ARG A 506 -19.08 2.18 11.93
C ARG A 506 -19.51 2.31 10.46
N GLY A 507 -20.36 1.39 10.01
CA GLY A 507 -20.97 1.43 8.69
C GLY A 507 -20.03 1.12 7.52
N ASN A 508 -18.82 0.61 7.81
CA ASN A 508 -17.87 0.25 6.76
C ASN A 508 -18.31 -1.03 6.03
N LEU A 509 -18.24 -1.02 4.70
CA LEU A 509 -18.67 -2.11 3.84
C LEU A 509 -17.49 -2.70 3.06
N ILE A 510 -17.26 -4.01 3.22
CA ILE A 510 -16.25 -4.80 2.48
C ILE A 510 -17.03 -5.83 1.63
N LYS A 511 -17.19 -5.55 0.32
CA LYS A 511 -18.14 -6.28 -0.50
C LYS A 511 -17.58 -6.69 -1.86
N ASN A 512 -17.90 -7.91 -2.29
CA ASN A 512 -17.59 -8.41 -3.64
C ASN A 512 -16.10 -8.34 -4.01
N ASN A 513 -15.17 -8.47 -3.03
CA ASN A 513 -13.74 -8.54 -3.30
C ASN A 513 -13.30 -9.98 -3.52
N TYR A 514 -12.19 -10.15 -4.25
CA TYR A 514 -11.52 -11.43 -4.44
C TYR A 514 -10.19 -11.43 -3.71
N PHE A 515 -10.02 -12.35 -2.77
CA PHE A 515 -8.80 -12.57 -2.01
C PHE A 515 -8.18 -13.91 -2.41
N HIS A 516 -6.88 -13.93 -2.71
CA HIS A 516 -6.22 -15.17 -3.07
C HIS A 516 -4.74 -15.22 -2.65
N ASP A 517 -4.26 -16.44 -2.36
CA ASP A 517 -2.86 -16.72 -2.08
C ASP A 517 -2.26 -15.84 -0.94
N ILE A 518 -2.93 -15.81 0.22
CA ILE A 518 -2.52 -15.06 1.41
C ILE A 518 -2.19 -16.07 2.51
N GLU A 519 -0.90 -16.44 2.64
CA GLU A 519 -0.46 -17.51 3.53
C GLU A 519 0.41 -17.03 4.71
N GLY A 520 0.94 -15.80 4.67
CA GLY A 520 1.88 -15.28 5.65
C GLY A 520 3.31 -15.82 5.49
N PHE A 521 4.23 -15.25 6.24
CA PHE A 521 5.64 -15.66 6.22
C PHE A 521 5.80 -17.09 6.74
N GLN A 522 6.53 -17.91 5.99
CA GLN A 522 6.73 -19.35 6.28
C GLN A 522 5.39 -20.11 6.45
N LYS A 523 4.30 -19.61 5.87
CA LYS A 523 2.95 -20.18 5.97
C LYS A 523 2.39 -20.27 7.40
N LYS A 524 2.86 -19.40 8.29
CA LYS A 524 2.34 -19.32 9.67
C LYS A 524 0.96 -18.71 9.75
N GLY A 525 0.56 -17.96 8.70
CA GLY A 525 -0.79 -17.46 8.52
C GLY A 525 -0.93 -15.96 8.60
N CYS A 526 -1.67 -15.42 7.63
CA CYS A 526 -2.20 -14.06 7.64
C CYS A 526 -3.69 -14.06 7.36
N VAL A 527 -4.34 -12.95 7.65
CA VAL A 527 -5.80 -12.81 7.59
C VAL A 527 -6.22 -12.13 6.29
N GLY A 528 -7.32 -12.57 5.68
CA GLY A 528 -7.91 -11.88 4.54
C GLY A 528 -8.53 -10.55 4.96
N VAL A 529 -9.50 -10.57 5.86
CA VAL A 529 -10.08 -9.37 6.50
C VAL A 529 -9.91 -9.46 8.00
N TYR A 530 -9.10 -8.58 8.56
CA TYR A 530 -8.78 -8.54 9.97
C TYR A 530 -9.35 -7.28 10.64
N LEU A 531 -10.41 -7.45 11.43
CA LEU A 531 -10.98 -6.44 12.29
C LEU A 531 -10.44 -6.66 13.70
N ASP A 532 -9.33 -5.98 14.01
CA ASP A 532 -8.52 -6.24 15.19
C ASP A 532 -8.99 -5.41 16.40
N ASP A 533 -8.57 -5.83 17.59
CA ASP A 533 -8.68 -5.10 18.86
C ASP A 533 -10.00 -4.34 19.06
N GLU A 534 -11.11 -5.09 19.12
CA GLU A 534 -12.45 -4.57 19.39
C GLU A 534 -13.07 -3.73 18.26
N PHE A 535 -12.54 -3.78 17.03
CA PHE A 535 -13.15 -3.08 15.91
C PHE A 535 -14.57 -3.58 15.63
N SER A 536 -15.52 -2.66 15.47
CA SER A 536 -16.94 -2.99 15.49
C SER A 536 -17.72 -2.44 14.31
N SER A 537 -18.80 -3.16 13.92
CA SER A 537 -19.82 -2.73 12.97
C SER A 537 -19.33 -2.56 11.53
N ALA A 538 -18.55 -3.54 11.03
CA ALA A 538 -18.31 -3.70 9.60
C ALA A 538 -19.23 -4.77 9.00
N GLU A 539 -19.57 -4.60 7.72
CA GLU A 539 -20.24 -5.61 6.92
C GLU A 539 -19.27 -6.21 5.90
N ILE A 540 -19.02 -7.53 6.01
CA ILE A 540 -18.15 -8.31 5.14
C ILE A 540 -19.07 -9.25 4.35
N THR A 541 -19.38 -8.90 3.08
CA THR A 541 -20.43 -9.61 2.35
C THR A 541 -20.09 -9.82 0.87
N GLY A 542 -20.47 -10.98 0.34
CA GLY A 542 -20.30 -11.26 -1.09
C GLY A 542 -18.84 -11.41 -1.53
N ASN A 543 -17.88 -11.62 -0.62
CA ASN A 543 -16.48 -11.76 -0.98
C ASN A 543 -16.14 -13.21 -1.34
N LEU A 544 -15.15 -13.38 -2.22
CA LEU A 544 -14.57 -14.66 -2.58
C LEU A 544 -13.15 -14.77 -2.00
N PHE A 545 -12.93 -15.76 -1.16
CA PHE A 545 -11.61 -16.08 -0.58
C PHE A 545 -11.13 -17.43 -1.11
N VAL A 546 -9.92 -17.48 -1.66
CA VAL A 546 -9.31 -18.69 -2.20
C VAL A 546 -7.88 -18.83 -1.70
N ASN A 547 -7.58 -19.92 -1.00
CA ASN A 547 -6.23 -20.16 -0.44
C ASN A 547 -5.75 -18.98 0.46
N VAL A 548 -6.59 -18.63 1.44
CA VAL A 548 -6.28 -17.62 2.47
C VAL A 548 -6.22 -18.33 3.82
N THR A 549 -5.11 -18.18 4.55
CA THR A 549 -4.89 -18.96 5.78
C THR A 549 -5.92 -18.66 6.85
N ALA A 550 -6.29 -17.44 7.13
CA ALA A 550 -7.41 -17.10 7.99
C ALA A 550 -8.27 -16.07 7.25
N ALA A 551 -9.38 -16.52 6.64
CA ALA A 551 -10.06 -15.65 5.69
C ALA A 551 -10.69 -14.42 6.36
N THR A 552 -11.33 -14.57 7.52
CA THR A 552 -11.95 -13.46 8.26
C THR A 552 -11.64 -13.60 9.75
N PHE A 553 -11.14 -12.55 10.38
CA PHE A 553 -10.88 -12.52 11.82
C PHE A 553 -11.51 -11.29 12.50
N ILE A 554 -12.36 -11.54 13.50
CA ILE A 554 -12.95 -10.54 14.38
C ILE A 554 -12.30 -10.65 15.74
N GLY A 555 -11.44 -9.70 16.08
CA GLY A 555 -10.74 -9.64 17.36
C GLY A 555 -11.57 -8.95 18.43
N GLY A 556 -12.54 -9.65 19.03
CA GLY A 556 -13.35 -9.18 20.15
C GLY A 556 -14.40 -8.12 19.82
N GLY A 557 -14.43 -7.55 18.62
CA GLY A 557 -15.38 -6.51 18.22
C GLY A 557 -16.83 -6.98 18.18
N ARG A 558 -17.77 -6.05 18.11
CA ARG A 558 -19.21 -6.30 18.15
C ARG A 558 -19.94 -5.78 16.93
N ASP A 559 -21.16 -6.24 16.69
CA ASP A 559 -22.06 -5.79 15.62
C ASP A 559 -21.51 -5.99 14.19
N ASN A 560 -20.53 -6.88 13.99
CA ASN A 560 -19.99 -7.19 12.66
C ASN A 560 -20.86 -8.23 11.94
N LYS A 561 -21.04 -8.06 10.63
CA LYS A 561 -21.82 -8.98 9.80
C LYS A 561 -20.93 -9.64 8.76
N ILE A 562 -20.85 -10.95 8.79
CA ILE A 562 -20.06 -11.77 7.85
C ILE A 562 -21.04 -12.65 7.11
N THR A 563 -21.48 -12.22 5.93
CA THR A 563 -22.60 -12.85 5.25
C THR A 563 -22.34 -13.04 3.76
N ASN A 564 -22.93 -14.09 3.18
CA ASN A 564 -22.92 -14.31 1.74
C ASN A 564 -21.51 -14.40 1.11
N ASN A 565 -20.47 -14.81 1.89
CA ASN A 565 -19.13 -15.00 1.37
C ASN A 565 -18.91 -16.43 0.91
N VAL A 566 -17.96 -16.62 0.00
CA VAL A 566 -17.48 -17.94 -0.46
C VAL A 566 -16.02 -18.10 -0.02
N TYR A 567 -15.77 -19.18 0.71
CA TYR A 567 -14.44 -19.55 1.19
C TYR A 567 -14.00 -20.86 0.55
N VAL A 568 -12.88 -20.84 -0.19
CA VAL A 568 -12.32 -22.01 -0.87
C VAL A 568 -10.92 -22.28 -0.35
N GLU A 569 -10.71 -23.46 0.26
CA GLU A 569 -9.42 -23.83 0.88
C GLU A 569 -8.91 -22.77 1.89
N CYS A 570 -9.79 -22.27 2.74
CA CYS A 570 -9.48 -21.34 3.82
C CYS A 570 -9.58 -22.03 5.19
N TYR A 571 -8.54 -21.91 6.04
CA TYR A 571 -8.44 -22.59 7.32
C TYR A 571 -7.85 -21.68 8.41
N PRO A 572 -8.68 -21.07 9.28
CA PRO A 572 -10.15 -21.10 9.28
C PRO A 572 -10.78 -20.19 8.23
N ALA A 573 -12.04 -20.43 7.91
CA ALA A 573 -12.87 -19.50 7.14
C ALA A 573 -13.22 -18.26 7.98
N VAL A 574 -13.50 -18.46 9.26
CA VAL A 574 -13.79 -17.39 10.22
C VAL A 574 -13.11 -17.67 11.55
N ARG A 575 -12.57 -16.60 12.16
CA ARG A 575 -12.10 -16.58 13.54
C ARG A 575 -12.81 -15.45 14.29
N ILE A 576 -13.30 -15.72 15.49
CA ILE A 576 -13.88 -14.71 16.39
C ILE A 576 -13.41 -15.06 17.80
N ASP A 577 -12.71 -14.15 18.46
CA ASP A 577 -12.28 -14.31 19.85
C ASP A 577 -13.04 -13.40 20.83
N GLY A 578 -12.89 -13.67 22.12
CA GLY A 578 -13.48 -12.90 23.21
C GLY A 578 -12.45 -12.05 23.96
N ARG A 579 -11.52 -11.38 23.25
CA ARG A 579 -10.43 -10.63 23.89
C ARG A 579 -10.92 -9.53 24.85
N GLY A 580 -12.09 -8.95 24.63
CA GLY A 580 -12.71 -8.02 25.55
C GLY A 580 -13.08 -8.63 26.90
N LEU A 581 -13.41 -9.94 26.92
CA LEU A 581 -13.62 -10.72 28.15
C LEU A 581 -12.30 -11.04 28.86
N ASN A 582 -11.17 -10.87 28.19
CA ASN A 582 -9.84 -11.29 28.64
C ASN A 582 -8.88 -10.09 28.73
N TRP A 583 -7.85 -10.10 27.91
CA TRP A 583 -6.73 -9.17 28.00
C TRP A 583 -7.01 -7.75 27.49
N GLN A 584 -8.12 -7.53 26.76
CA GLN A 584 -8.59 -6.20 26.36
C GLN A 584 -9.68 -5.63 27.31
N SER A 585 -9.97 -6.30 28.42
CA SER A 585 -11.03 -5.89 29.36
C SER A 585 -10.86 -4.46 29.85
N GLU A 586 -9.63 -4.01 30.13
CA GLU A 586 -9.36 -2.64 30.58
C GLU A 586 -9.72 -1.59 29.50
N ALA A 587 -9.51 -1.90 28.23
CA ALA A 587 -9.87 -1.02 27.12
C ALA A 587 -11.41 -0.87 27.02
N VAL A 588 -12.14 -1.99 27.20
CA VAL A 588 -13.61 -1.98 27.26
C VAL A 588 -14.09 -1.19 28.46
N ASP A 589 -13.53 -1.42 29.65
CA ASP A 589 -13.87 -0.66 30.86
C ASP A 589 -13.68 0.84 30.69
N SER A 590 -12.60 1.25 30.02
CA SER A 590 -12.34 2.67 29.73
C SER A 590 -13.40 3.28 28.83
N ARG A 591 -13.83 2.59 27.76
CA ARG A 591 -14.92 3.02 26.88
C ARG A 591 -16.25 3.09 27.63
N MET A 592 -16.57 2.06 28.41
CA MET A 592 -17.80 2.01 29.22
C MET A 592 -17.87 3.11 30.29
N LYS A 593 -16.73 3.44 30.89
CA LYS A 593 -16.63 4.55 31.85
C LYS A 593 -16.98 5.89 31.21
N SER A 594 -16.46 6.17 30.04
CA SER A 594 -16.73 7.40 29.28
C SER A 594 -18.19 7.44 28.83
N LEU A 595 -18.70 6.33 28.28
CA LEU A 595 -20.10 6.22 27.85
C LEU A 595 -21.10 6.48 29.01
N LYS A 596 -20.84 5.89 30.18
CA LYS A 596 -21.67 6.11 31.38
C LYS A 596 -21.58 7.53 31.94
N LYS A 597 -20.40 8.16 31.83
CA LYS A 597 -20.14 9.47 32.43
C LYS A 597 -20.76 10.62 31.62
N ASP A 598 -20.52 10.64 30.32
CA ASP A 598 -20.84 11.78 29.47
C ASP A 598 -21.38 11.41 28.08
N GLY A 599 -21.67 10.12 27.83
CA GLY A 599 -22.20 9.65 26.57
C GLY A 599 -21.18 9.66 25.42
N THR A 600 -19.89 9.59 25.75
CA THR A 600 -18.82 9.55 24.72
C THR A 600 -18.16 8.17 24.63
N ILE A 601 -17.73 7.81 23.45
CA ILE A 601 -16.84 6.67 23.17
C ILE A 601 -15.68 7.22 22.33
N GLU A 602 -14.45 6.93 22.74
CA GLU A 602 -13.25 7.36 22.01
C GLU A 602 -13.23 8.89 21.74
N GLY A 603 -13.78 9.67 22.67
CA GLY A 603 -13.87 11.12 22.58
C GLY A 603 -14.99 11.67 21.70
N LEU A 604 -15.84 10.80 21.14
CA LEU A 604 -16.96 11.15 20.28
C LEU A 604 -18.29 10.99 21.03
N SER A 605 -19.19 11.98 20.96
CA SER A 605 -20.54 11.86 21.51
C SER A 605 -21.39 10.89 20.70
N VAL A 606 -21.85 9.81 21.34
CA VAL A 606 -22.73 8.82 20.71
C VAL A 606 -24.20 8.95 21.15
N VAL A 607 -24.48 9.94 21.99
CA VAL A 607 -25.82 10.22 22.51
C VAL A 607 -26.46 11.46 21.88
N THR A 608 -25.73 12.19 21.08
CA THR A 608 -26.18 13.34 20.29
C THR A 608 -26.12 13.06 18.79
N GLU A 609 -26.82 13.86 17.99
CA GLU A 609 -26.73 13.78 16.53
C GLU A 609 -25.31 14.12 16.01
N PRO A 610 -24.88 13.49 14.92
CA PRO A 610 -25.63 12.53 14.08
C PRO A 610 -25.56 11.07 14.58
N TYR A 611 -24.65 10.71 15.48
CA TYR A 611 -24.40 9.33 15.92
C TYR A 611 -25.59 8.69 16.61
N ALA A 612 -26.38 9.47 17.38
CA ALA A 612 -27.54 8.94 18.10
C ALA A 612 -28.60 8.32 17.17
N SER A 613 -28.77 8.88 15.98
CA SER A 613 -29.70 8.37 14.97
C SER A 613 -29.03 7.37 14.03
N ALA A 614 -27.78 7.60 13.62
CA ALA A 614 -27.09 6.72 12.67
C ALA A 614 -26.72 5.36 13.29
N TYR A 615 -26.29 5.36 14.57
CA TYR A 615 -25.77 4.16 15.25
C TYR A 615 -26.37 3.99 16.67
N PRO A 616 -27.69 3.76 16.79
CA PRO A 616 -28.37 3.63 18.08
C PRO A 616 -27.84 2.44 18.91
N GLU A 617 -27.17 1.47 18.30
CA GLU A 617 -26.56 0.31 18.94
C GLU A 617 -25.49 0.73 19.94
N LEU A 618 -24.77 1.84 19.71
CA LEU A 618 -23.75 2.34 20.62
C LEU A 618 -24.31 2.70 22.00
N ARG A 619 -25.53 3.21 22.07
CA ARG A 619 -26.20 3.45 23.35
C ARG A 619 -26.70 2.18 24.02
N LYS A 620 -27.16 1.20 23.21
CA LYS A 620 -27.67 -0.08 23.73
C LYS A 620 -26.58 -0.90 24.44
N ILE A 621 -25.29 -0.60 24.22
CA ILE A 621 -24.21 -1.23 24.98
C ILE A 621 -24.38 -1.00 26.49
N LEU A 622 -25.00 0.11 26.93
CA LEU A 622 -25.31 0.36 28.34
C LEU A 622 -26.36 -0.62 28.91
N GLU A 623 -27.16 -1.23 28.05
CA GLU A 623 -28.21 -2.19 28.42
C GLU A 623 -27.69 -3.65 28.38
N SER A 624 -26.49 -3.86 27.87
CA SER A 624 -25.87 -5.20 27.75
C SER A 624 -25.56 -5.74 29.16
N GLU A 625 -25.88 -7.01 29.39
CA GLU A 625 -25.48 -7.74 30.59
C GLU A 625 -23.98 -8.01 30.62
N ASN A 626 -23.35 -8.11 29.42
CA ASN A 626 -21.91 -8.33 29.27
C ASN A 626 -21.28 -7.44 28.18
N PRO A 627 -20.97 -6.18 28.45
CA PRO A 627 -20.43 -5.25 27.47
C PRO A 627 -19.03 -5.63 26.95
N HIS A 628 -18.35 -6.58 27.61
CA HIS A 628 -17.04 -7.10 27.19
C HIS A 628 -17.15 -8.19 26.12
N ALA A 629 -18.34 -8.73 25.93
CA ALA A 629 -18.56 -9.81 24.96
C ALA A 629 -18.69 -9.30 23.53
N PRO A 630 -18.31 -10.10 22.52
CA PRO A 630 -18.44 -9.77 21.11
C PRO A 630 -19.90 -9.94 20.62
N GLU A 631 -20.85 -9.21 21.27
CA GLU A 631 -22.27 -9.29 20.99
C GLU A 631 -22.63 -8.72 19.62
N GLY A 632 -23.70 -9.26 19.02
CA GLY A 632 -24.27 -8.75 17.78
C GLY A 632 -23.50 -9.13 16.52
N ASN A 633 -22.47 -9.96 16.63
CA ASN A 633 -21.79 -10.51 15.46
C ASN A 633 -22.66 -11.58 14.79
N VAL A 634 -22.70 -11.55 13.45
CA VAL A 634 -23.48 -12.48 12.63
C VAL A 634 -22.57 -13.17 11.62
N PHE A 635 -22.54 -14.50 11.65
CA PHE A 635 -21.89 -15.34 10.63
C PHE A 635 -22.97 -16.20 9.95
N ALA A 636 -23.46 -15.72 8.78
CA ALA A 636 -24.64 -16.33 8.16
C ALA A 636 -24.60 -16.37 6.64
N ARG A 637 -25.25 -17.39 6.05
CA ARG A 637 -25.40 -17.58 4.60
C ARG A 637 -24.08 -17.62 3.83
N ASN A 638 -23.01 -18.10 4.46
CA ASN A 638 -21.70 -18.28 3.82
C ASN A 638 -21.58 -19.68 3.24
N VAL A 639 -20.75 -19.83 2.21
CA VAL A 639 -20.42 -21.10 1.57
C VAL A 639 -18.94 -21.41 1.82
N ILE A 640 -18.65 -22.57 2.41
CA ILE A 640 -17.31 -23.01 2.74
C ILE A 640 -17.00 -24.27 1.93
N ILE A 641 -15.98 -24.22 1.09
CA ILE A 641 -15.54 -25.30 0.20
C ILE A 641 -14.18 -25.79 0.67
N ARG A 642 -14.10 -27.09 1.01
CA ARG A 642 -12.87 -27.75 1.46
C ARG A 642 -12.60 -29.02 0.69
N ASN A 643 -11.34 -29.33 0.41
CA ASN A 643 -10.96 -30.56 -0.26
C ASN A 643 -11.12 -31.76 0.69
N GLY A 644 -11.56 -32.91 0.18
CA GLY A 644 -11.88 -34.12 0.95
C GLY A 644 -10.80 -34.71 1.87
N TRP A 645 -9.57 -34.21 1.81
CA TRP A 645 -8.50 -34.56 2.74
C TRP A 645 -8.78 -34.10 4.17
N TYR A 646 -9.58 -33.06 4.33
CA TYR A 646 -9.96 -32.47 5.62
C TYR A 646 -11.38 -32.89 6.07
N GLN A 647 -12.05 -33.77 5.32
CA GLN A 647 -13.37 -34.34 5.70
C GLN A 647 -13.34 -35.19 6.98
N THR A 648 -12.15 -35.48 7.50
CA THR A 648 -11.97 -36.16 8.79
C THR A 648 -11.94 -35.20 9.98
N GLN A 649 -11.95 -33.89 9.73
CA GLN A 649 -12.11 -32.90 10.81
C GLN A 649 -13.61 -32.67 11.05
N PRO A 650 -14.03 -32.70 12.31
CA PRO A 650 -15.46 -32.57 12.64
C PRO A 650 -16.02 -31.21 12.27
N ALA A 651 -17.33 -31.15 12.26
CA ALA A 651 -18.20 -30.02 11.90
C ALA A 651 -17.60 -28.62 11.90
N LEU A 652 -18.13 -27.78 11.05
CA LEU A 652 -17.87 -26.37 10.73
C LEU A 652 -17.27 -25.54 11.86
N PHE A 653 -17.50 -25.92 13.08
CA PHE A 653 -17.21 -25.14 14.27
C PHE A 653 -16.14 -25.75 15.17
N GLU A 654 -15.62 -26.91 14.85
CA GLU A 654 -14.46 -27.49 15.57
C GLU A 654 -13.11 -27.21 14.89
N GLY A 655 -13.14 -26.71 13.64
CA GLY A 655 -11.95 -26.25 12.89
C GLY A 655 -12.01 -24.77 12.53
N ASP A 656 -13.11 -24.09 12.77
CA ASP A 656 -13.25 -22.66 12.65
C ASP A 656 -13.15 -22.08 14.06
N ASP A 657 -12.21 -21.19 14.27
CA ASP A 657 -11.81 -20.68 15.59
C ASP A 657 -12.81 -19.63 16.13
N ILE A 658 -14.08 -20.00 16.26
CA ILE A 658 -14.96 -19.24 17.14
C ILE A 658 -14.75 -19.77 18.54
N TYR A 659 -13.98 -19.01 19.32
CA TYR A 659 -13.60 -19.40 20.65
C TYR A 659 -14.83 -19.62 21.56
N ASP A 660 -14.73 -20.58 22.46
CA ASP A 660 -15.86 -20.98 23.32
C ASP A 660 -16.46 -19.81 24.09
N GLU A 661 -15.63 -18.88 24.55
CA GLU A 661 -16.08 -17.66 25.25
C GLU A 661 -16.82 -16.65 24.34
N ALA A 662 -16.54 -16.64 23.03
CA ALA A 662 -17.21 -15.78 22.07
C ALA A 662 -18.49 -16.38 21.49
N ARG A 663 -18.53 -17.71 21.36
CA ARG A 663 -19.61 -18.46 20.70
C ARG A 663 -21.02 -18.13 21.16
N PRO A 664 -21.32 -17.95 22.48
CA PRO A 664 -22.67 -17.61 22.92
C PRO A 664 -23.20 -16.28 22.42
N TYR A 665 -22.34 -15.40 21.96
CA TYR A 665 -22.65 -14.02 21.55
C TYR A 665 -22.68 -13.83 20.04
N VAL A 666 -22.45 -14.89 19.25
CA VAL A 666 -22.40 -14.86 17.78
C VAL A 666 -23.60 -15.60 17.20
N GLU A 667 -24.34 -14.94 16.33
CA GLU A 667 -25.39 -15.61 15.55
C GLU A 667 -24.77 -16.41 14.41
N ILE A 668 -25.00 -17.71 14.37
CA ILE A 668 -24.46 -18.61 13.35
C ILE A 668 -25.59 -19.36 12.68
N THR A 669 -25.95 -18.94 11.45
CA THR A 669 -27.13 -19.48 10.77
C THR A 669 -26.91 -19.63 9.26
N ASP A 670 -27.60 -20.62 8.66
CA ASP A 670 -27.71 -20.82 7.21
C ASP A 670 -26.37 -20.94 6.45
N ASN A 671 -25.27 -21.28 7.11
CA ASN A 671 -23.99 -21.53 6.43
C ASN A 671 -23.95 -22.93 5.84
N VAL A 672 -23.22 -23.10 4.74
CA VAL A 672 -23.11 -24.37 4.02
C VAL A 672 -21.66 -24.78 3.84
N ILE A 673 -21.36 -26.03 4.15
CA ILE A 673 -20.09 -26.65 3.81
C ILE A 673 -20.28 -27.64 2.66
N GLY A 674 -19.37 -27.57 1.70
CA GLY A 674 -19.36 -28.47 0.56
C GLY A 674 -17.94 -28.79 0.08
N ASP A 675 -17.91 -29.61 -0.95
CA ASP A 675 -16.70 -29.87 -1.73
C ASP A 675 -16.76 -29.11 -3.08
N TYR A 676 -15.78 -29.32 -3.95
CA TYR A 676 -15.72 -28.69 -5.28
C TYR A 676 -16.93 -28.95 -6.18
N ARG A 677 -17.72 -30.02 -5.93
CA ARG A 677 -18.95 -30.29 -6.69
C ARG A 677 -20.00 -29.21 -6.44
N LEU A 678 -20.04 -28.66 -5.21
CA LEU A 678 -20.90 -27.53 -4.88
C LEU A 678 -20.50 -26.28 -5.67
N LEU A 679 -19.21 -26.00 -5.76
CA LEU A 679 -18.69 -24.87 -6.53
C LEU A 679 -19.09 -24.96 -8.02
N ILE A 680 -18.92 -26.13 -8.64
CA ILE A 680 -19.28 -26.38 -10.05
C ILE A 680 -20.79 -26.23 -10.26
N SER A 681 -21.62 -26.59 -9.30
CA SER A 681 -23.08 -26.44 -9.42
C SER A 681 -23.51 -24.97 -9.29
N LEU A 682 -22.86 -24.19 -8.46
CA LEU A 682 -23.09 -22.74 -8.35
C LEU A 682 -22.72 -22.02 -9.64
N ASP A 683 -21.62 -22.44 -10.30
CA ASP A 683 -21.17 -21.94 -11.59
C ASP A 683 -22.19 -22.13 -12.72
N LYS A 684 -22.79 -23.29 -12.79
CA LYS A 684 -23.78 -23.61 -13.82
C LYS A 684 -25.15 -22.96 -13.64
N GLY A 685 -25.29 -22.05 -12.65
CA GLY A 685 -26.58 -21.46 -12.30
C GLY A 685 -27.58 -22.50 -11.75
N GLN A 686 -27.12 -23.71 -11.52
CA GLN A 686 -27.90 -24.74 -10.86
C GLN A 686 -27.77 -24.47 -9.36
N THR A 687 -28.80 -23.90 -8.76
CA THR A 687 -28.89 -23.95 -7.28
C THR A 687 -28.83 -25.43 -6.88
N PRO A 688 -27.80 -25.87 -6.12
CA PRO A 688 -27.78 -27.20 -5.61
C PRO A 688 -29.08 -27.42 -4.79
N GLU A 689 -29.61 -28.64 -4.80
CA GLU A 689 -30.70 -29.02 -3.89
C GLU A 689 -30.20 -29.06 -2.43
N ILE A 690 -29.66 -27.94 -1.95
CA ILE A 690 -29.38 -27.73 -0.55
C ILE A 690 -30.61 -27.00 -0.01
N PRO A 691 -31.43 -27.64 0.82
CA PRO A 691 -32.75 -27.13 1.21
C PRO A 691 -32.72 -25.70 1.77
N ASN A 692 -31.58 -25.24 2.32
CA ASN A 692 -31.43 -23.97 2.98
C ASN A 692 -30.81 -22.85 2.11
N LEU A 693 -30.29 -23.15 0.90
CA LEU A 693 -29.65 -22.15 0.03
C LEU A 693 -30.58 -21.56 -1.04
N LYS A 694 -31.68 -22.26 -1.41
CA LYS A 694 -32.52 -21.95 -2.58
C LYS A 694 -33.06 -20.51 -2.68
N ASN A 695 -33.06 -19.72 -1.60
CA ASN A 695 -33.64 -18.37 -1.60
C ASN A 695 -32.85 -17.32 -0.79
N ARG A 696 -31.61 -17.61 -0.34
CA ARG A 696 -30.92 -16.77 0.64
C ARG A 696 -29.47 -16.40 0.30
N PHE A 697 -28.81 -17.11 -0.64
CA PHE A 697 -27.47 -16.77 -1.11
C PHE A 697 -27.58 -15.87 -2.34
N GLU A 698 -26.97 -14.69 -2.29
CA GLU A 698 -26.88 -13.78 -3.42
C GLU A 698 -25.66 -14.14 -4.28
N ARG A 699 -25.84 -14.17 -5.60
CA ARG A 699 -24.73 -14.44 -6.52
C ARG A 699 -23.64 -13.37 -6.37
N ILE A 700 -22.38 -13.81 -6.21
CA ILE A 700 -21.24 -12.91 -6.26
C ILE A 700 -20.94 -12.57 -7.71
N PRO A 701 -20.93 -11.30 -8.12
CA PRO A 701 -20.67 -10.90 -9.50
C PRO A 701 -19.15 -10.89 -9.79
N THR A 702 -18.57 -12.09 -9.84
CA THR A 702 -17.10 -12.28 -9.97
C THR A 702 -16.55 -11.68 -11.28
N GLU A 703 -17.36 -11.57 -12.31
CA GLU A 703 -17.03 -10.93 -13.58
C GLU A 703 -16.79 -9.40 -13.48
N ARG A 704 -17.20 -8.80 -12.37
CA ARG A 704 -17.00 -7.36 -12.09
C ARG A 704 -15.80 -7.09 -11.18
N ILE A 705 -15.18 -8.13 -10.64
CA ILE A 705 -14.06 -7.99 -9.69
C ILE A 705 -12.77 -7.65 -10.44
N GLY A 706 -11.96 -6.78 -9.85
CA GLY A 706 -10.69 -6.34 -10.42
C GLY A 706 -10.85 -5.18 -11.42
N ARG A 707 -9.79 -4.93 -12.16
CA ARG A 707 -9.70 -3.82 -13.11
C ARG A 707 -10.56 -4.03 -14.35
N PHE A 708 -11.01 -2.94 -14.93
CA PHE A 708 -11.78 -2.90 -16.19
C PHE A 708 -11.14 -1.98 -17.23
N ASP A 709 -11.44 -2.20 -18.51
CA ASP A 709 -10.94 -1.38 -19.60
C ASP A 709 -11.59 0.00 -19.63
N HIS A 710 -10.77 1.05 -19.65
CA HIS A 710 -11.21 2.43 -19.76
C HIS A 710 -10.14 3.28 -20.47
N PRO A 711 -10.52 4.23 -21.38
CA PRO A 711 -9.56 5.05 -22.13
C PRO A 711 -8.63 5.91 -21.26
N ALA A 712 -9.08 6.32 -20.07
CA ALA A 712 -8.29 7.11 -19.13
C ALA A 712 -7.43 6.25 -18.19
N ALA A 713 -7.42 4.93 -18.30
CA ALA A 713 -6.62 4.03 -17.48
C ALA A 713 -5.36 3.57 -18.23
N VAL A 714 -4.30 3.31 -17.46
CA VAL A 714 -3.11 2.62 -17.99
C VAL A 714 -3.53 1.22 -18.40
N LYS A 715 -3.35 0.89 -19.67
CA LYS A 715 -3.60 -0.47 -20.17
C LYS A 715 -2.55 -1.44 -19.64
N ARG A 716 -2.95 -2.68 -19.44
CA ARG A 716 -2.02 -3.77 -19.11
C ARG A 716 -1.14 -4.14 -20.29
#